data_a1bacd106228bfb864cec204abaae932
#
_entry.id   a1bacd106228bfb864cec204abaae932
#
_cell.length_a   1.000
_cell.length_b   1.000
_cell.length_c   1.000
_cell.angle_alpha   90.00
_cell.angle_beta   90.00
_cell.angle_gamma   90.00
#
_symmetry.space_group_name_H-M   'P 1'
#
loop_
_entity.id
_entity.type
_entity.pdbx_description
1 polymer ?
#
loop_
_entity_poly.entity_id
_entity_poly.type
_entity_poly.pdbx_seq_one_letter_code
_entity_poly.pdbx_strand_id
1 'polypeptide(L)'
;MTEKITVIVPVYNVENYLEKCLDSLINQTYKNLEIIVINDGSTDNSGEICQEYAQKDNRIVYIEKENGGLSDARNVGLDKMTGSYVTFIDSDDWVELDYVEILYKKIIEYQADISVGNYYSYNEDEETYYFHIYGDSYYEKVYDNISIFENLYEPQEMKSFALISAWGKLYKAKLFDYLRFDKGKLGEDGYFNQKIYLSVNKVVYLNKGLYAYRQRSGSITNTWTEKWMHALVDAMSERITLLANMGYPLDKHLAVYRQMLEVSLANGQASGLSNTATYKEFEMKRTLLNQLLIEEQKEKKAIVLAANYAYVEQVMTTIKSICYHNRSIRFYLINSDFPNEWLKQLNKRLEKFDSEIINCRVTSEQISRYKTDISYTVFLRYFVADFVKEDKALYLDCDLVVTKNLDDLFAIDLQDYPLAAIRDFGGRAYFGREIFNAGVLLINNALWKQENITQKLIDLTNEWHDKVDQADQSILNMLFENKWLELDFDNNHIVIHERFANYRFPNGQEYPGIIHYLSERKPWQVHAGQTYRDVWWYYHDMEWTELGKNHHLHSLKKLHLYPVKFPFSCLIYTASDQIEQLETLIVALPEVQFKIAARVIVSENLSRFVVYPNVTVYSGTVSLEELDRELVETCQLLLDINYGEKEVEILEQFISQSKPILAFENTKSYEANQEVYQTDQVSEMIERIRELNR
;
A
#
# COMPACT_ATOMS: atom_id res chain seq x y z
N MET A 1 -2.30 14.72 -40.14
CA MET A 1 -2.96 15.94 -39.57
C MET A 1 -2.44 16.07 -38.14
N THR A 2 -2.12 17.27 -37.69
CA THR A 2 -1.73 17.54 -36.30
C THR A 2 -2.99 17.40 -35.42
N GLU A 3 -2.89 16.69 -34.29
CA GLU A 3 -4.01 16.51 -33.37
C GLU A 3 -4.48 17.85 -32.76
N LYS A 4 -5.76 17.98 -32.46
CA LYS A 4 -6.28 19.15 -31.75
C LYS A 4 -5.91 19.08 -30.28
N ILE A 5 -5.41 20.16 -29.71
CA ILE A 5 -5.05 20.29 -28.29
C ILE A 5 -5.96 21.36 -27.66
N THR A 6 -6.61 20.98 -26.54
CA THR A 6 -7.41 21.91 -25.75
C THR A 6 -6.55 22.55 -24.67
N VAL A 7 -6.62 23.87 -24.54
CA VAL A 7 -6.06 24.66 -23.45
C VAL A 7 -7.21 25.15 -22.57
N ILE A 8 -7.24 24.79 -21.31
CA ILE A 8 -8.28 25.20 -20.36
C ILE A 8 -7.72 26.30 -19.45
N VAL A 9 -8.39 27.45 -19.44
CA VAL A 9 -7.99 28.65 -18.68
C VAL A 9 -9.13 29.06 -17.75
N PRO A 10 -9.08 28.68 -16.43
CA PRO A 10 -10.02 29.18 -15.44
C PRO A 10 -9.71 30.66 -15.11
N VAL A 11 -10.71 31.52 -15.08
CA VAL A 11 -10.55 32.95 -14.86
C VAL A 11 -11.45 33.40 -13.70
N TYR A 12 -10.85 34.06 -12.68
CA TYR A 12 -11.58 34.68 -11.59
C TYR A 12 -10.81 35.88 -11.03
N ASN A 13 -11.29 37.13 -11.25
CA ASN A 13 -10.73 38.36 -10.71
C ASN A 13 -9.22 38.52 -10.95
N VAL A 14 -8.80 38.52 -12.22
CA VAL A 14 -7.39 38.58 -12.67
C VAL A 14 -7.15 39.61 -13.79
N GLU A 15 -7.95 40.66 -13.85
CA GLU A 15 -7.90 41.67 -14.91
C GLU A 15 -6.49 42.22 -15.22
N ASN A 16 -5.64 42.34 -14.19
CA ASN A 16 -4.28 42.88 -14.35
C ASN A 16 -3.28 41.90 -15.00
N TYR A 17 -3.62 40.60 -15.07
CA TYR A 17 -2.70 39.56 -15.49
C TYR A 17 -3.15 38.81 -16.74
N LEU A 18 -4.45 38.79 -16.98
CA LEU A 18 -5.12 37.96 -17.96
C LEU A 18 -4.63 38.19 -19.40
N GLU A 19 -4.37 39.43 -19.80
CA GLU A 19 -3.89 39.76 -21.15
C GLU A 19 -2.58 39.04 -21.46
N LYS A 20 -1.60 39.05 -20.52
CA LYS A 20 -0.32 38.37 -20.69
C LYS A 20 -0.48 36.86 -20.85
N CYS A 21 -1.40 36.28 -20.09
CA CYS A 21 -1.76 34.87 -20.21
C CYS A 21 -2.30 34.57 -21.60
N LEU A 22 -3.35 35.24 -22.01
CA LEU A 22 -4.02 35.01 -23.29
C LEU A 22 -3.09 35.29 -24.49
N ASP A 23 -2.27 36.35 -24.43
CA ASP A 23 -1.25 36.64 -25.44
C ASP A 23 -0.27 35.49 -25.61
N SER A 24 0.18 34.85 -24.51
CA SER A 24 1.07 33.72 -24.58
C SER A 24 0.42 32.50 -25.28
N LEU A 25 -0.90 32.36 -25.19
CA LEU A 25 -1.66 31.26 -25.77
C LEU A 25 -2.00 31.46 -27.25
N ILE A 26 -2.44 32.67 -27.66
CA ILE A 26 -2.76 32.94 -29.04
C ILE A 26 -1.52 32.94 -29.94
N ASN A 27 -0.34 33.26 -29.38
CA ASN A 27 0.94 33.27 -30.08
C ASN A 27 1.69 31.94 -30.08
N GLN A 28 1.12 30.85 -29.54
CA GLN A 28 1.77 29.52 -29.54
C GLN A 28 2.21 29.11 -30.96
N THR A 29 3.38 28.46 -31.06
CA THR A 29 3.89 27.90 -32.34
C THR A 29 2.99 26.78 -32.86
N TYR A 30 2.42 25.96 -31.97
CA TYR A 30 1.42 24.95 -32.31
C TYR A 30 0.07 25.61 -32.64
N LYS A 31 -0.44 25.39 -33.84
CA LYS A 31 -1.59 26.15 -34.35
C LYS A 31 -2.96 25.50 -34.16
N ASN A 32 -3.02 24.16 -34.11
CA ASN A 32 -4.29 23.44 -33.97
C ASN A 32 -4.75 23.39 -32.50
N LEU A 33 -5.07 24.56 -31.96
CA LEU A 33 -5.52 24.77 -30.60
C LEU A 33 -7.02 25.03 -30.49
N GLU A 34 -7.61 24.62 -29.41
CA GLU A 34 -8.88 25.06 -28.87
C GLU A 34 -8.58 25.65 -27.49
N ILE A 35 -8.87 26.92 -27.27
CA ILE A 35 -8.58 27.62 -26.01
C ILE A 35 -9.92 27.90 -25.33
N ILE A 36 -10.22 27.15 -24.26
CA ILE A 36 -11.48 27.32 -23.51
C ILE A 36 -11.18 28.18 -22.29
N VAL A 37 -11.74 29.38 -22.30
CA VAL A 37 -11.60 30.38 -21.23
C VAL A 37 -12.88 30.38 -20.41
N ILE A 38 -12.81 30.04 -19.14
CA ILE A 38 -13.96 29.91 -18.26
C ILE A 38 -13.94 31.06 -17.24
N ASN A 39 -14.81 32.04 -17.44
CA ASN A 39 -15.04 33.09 -16.44
C ASN A 39 -15.92 32.55 -15.32
N ASP A 40 -15.32 32.28 -14.16
CA ASP A 40 -15.96 31.72 -12.96
C ASP A 40 -16.62 32.82 -12.10
N GLY A 41 -17.41 33.69 -12.73
CA GLY A 41 -18.16 34.73 -12.06
C GLY A 41 -17.29 35.90 -11.57
N SER A 42 -16.33 36.37 -12.37
CA SER A 42 -15.50 37.54 -12.03
C SER A 42 -16.34 38.78 -11.85
N THR A 43 -15.93 39.63 -10.92
CA THR A 43 -16.57 40.91 -10.57
C THR A 43 -15.74 42.13 -11.05
N ASP A 44 -14.54 41.89 -11.60
CA ASP A 44 -13.67 42.86 -12.24
C ASP A 44 -13.81 42.79 -13.77
N ASN A 45 -12.93 43.48 -14.53
CA ASN A 45 -12.99 43.50 -15.98
C ASN A 45 -12.53 42.21 -16.68
N SER A 46 -12.19 41.13 -15.91
CA SER A 46 -11.71 39.89 -16.52
C SER A 46 -12.68 39.29 -17.54
N GLY A 47 -14.00 39.37 -17.30
CA GLY A 47 -15.01 38.91 -18.25
C GLY A 47 -14.99 39.68 -19.59
N GLU A 48 -14.82 40.99 -19.55
CA GLU A 48 -14.75 41.86 -20.76
C GLU A 48 -13.49 41.54 -21.57
N ILE A 49 -12.34 41.38 -20.91
CA ILE A 49 -11.07 40.97 -21.53
C ILE A 49 -11.21 39.62 -22.23
N CYS A 50 -11.83 38.61 -21.58
CA CYS A 50 -12.07 37.31 -22.21
C CYS A 50 -12.90 37.41 -23.47
N GLN A 51 -13.97 38.24 -23.47
CA GLN A 51 -14.85 38.43 -24.61
C GLN A 51 -14.11 39.13 -25.77
N GLU A 52 -13.29 40.15 -25.48
CA GLU A 52 -12.46 40.80 -26.48
C GLU A 52 -11.49 39.84 -27.17
N TYR A 53 -10.81 38.98 -26.39
CA TYR A 53 -9.89 38.00 -26.96
C TYR A 53 -10.62 36.91 -27.77
N ALA A 54 -11.81 36.49 -27.35
CA ALA A 54 -12.66 35.58 -28.14
C ALA A 54 -13.10 36.17 -29.48
N GLN A 55 -13.22 37.52 -29.60
CA GLN A 55 -13.45 38.18 -30.85
C GLN A 55 -12.19 38.33 -31.73
N LYS A 56 -11.01 38.43 -31.12
CA LYS A 56 -9.71 38.54 -31.77
C LYS A 56 -9.20 37.22 -32.36
N ASP A 57 -9.48 36.08 -31.70
CA ASP A 57 -9.00 34.77 -32.10
C ASP A 57 -10.12 33.72 -32.03
N ASN A 58 -10.46 33.16 -33.19
CA ASN A 58 -11.55 32.18 -33.33
C ASN A 58 -11.28 30.79 -32.68
N ARG A 59 -10.07 30.55 -32.17
CA ARG A 59 -9.72 29.36 -31.39
C ARG A 59 -10.18 29.47 -29.94
N ILE A 60 -10.54 30.69 -29.49
CA ILE A 60 -10.97 30.94 -28.11
C ILE A 60 -12.48 30.69 -28.02
N VAL A 61 -12.84 29.83 -27.07
CA VAL A 61 -14.22 29.55 -26.65
C VAL A 61 -14.43 30.15 -25.26
N TYR A 62 -15.22 31.24 -25.21
CA TYR A 62 -15.55 31.90 -23.95
C TYR A 62 -16.78 31.23 -23.29
N ILE A 63 -16.66 30.95 -22.02
CA ILE A 63 -17.75 30.40 -21.20
C ILE A 63 -17.85 31.25 -19.92
N GLU A 64 -19.06 31.70 -19.60
CA GLU A 64 -19.37 32.40 -18.36
C GLU A 64 -20.24 31.54 -17.47
N LYS A 65 -19.97 31.52 -16.16
CA LYS A 65 -20.74 30.75 -15.17
C LYS A 65 -20.74 31.47 -13.82
N GLU A 66 -21.65 31.07 -12.96
CA GLU A 66 -21.60 31.48 -11.55
C GLU A 66 -20.36 30.90 -10.87
N ASN A 67 -19.81 31.61 -9.87
CA ASN A 67 -18.60 31.20 -9.18
C ASN A 67 -18.81 29.83 -8.48
N GLY A 68 -18.02 28.84 -8.88
CA GLY A 68 -17.99 27.49 -8.33
C GLY A 68 -16.59 27.06 -7.86
N GLY A 69 -15.60 27.93 -8.04
CA GLY A 69 -14.21 27.71 -7.69
C GLY A 69 -13.38 27.00 -8.79
N LEU A 70 -12.06 26.99 -8.59
CA LEU A 70 -11.07 26.57 -9.58
C LEU A 70 -11.32 25.15 -10.14
N SER A 71 -11.60 24.17 -9.26
CA SER A 71 -11.94 22.80 -9.68
C SER A 71 -13.17 22.75 -10.58
N ASP A 72 -14.21 23.52 -10.24
CA ASP A 72 -15.45 23.55 -11.02
C ASP A 72 -15.22 24.18 -12.40
N ALA A 73 -14.47 25.27 -12.47
CA ALA A 73 -14.11 25.93 -13.73
C ALA A 73 -13.28 24.99 -14.63
N ARG A 74 -12.27 24.29 -14.08
CA ARG A 74 -11.49 23.28 -14.84
C ARG A 74 -12.39 22.15 -15.35
N ASN A 75 -13.32 21.65 -14.52
CA ASN A 75 -14.25 20.59 -14.92
C ASN A 75 -15.21 21.02 -16.03
N VAL A 76 -15.73 22.24 -16.00
CA VAL A 76 -16.52 22.82 -17.10
C VAL A 76 -15.72 22.86 -18.39
N GLY A 77 -14.43 23.23 -18.34
CA GLY A 77 -13.54 23.17 -19.49
C GLY A 77 -13.35 21.74 -20.03
N LEU A 78 -13.17 20.76 -19.15
CA LEU A 78 -13.08 19.34 -19.50
C LEU A 78 -14.37 18.80 -20.16
N ASP A 79 -15.54 19.22 -19.70
CA ASP A 79 -16.83 18.80 -20.27
C ASP A 79 -17.10 19.40 -21.66
N LYS A 80 -16.37 20.45 -22.01
CA LYS A 80 -16.50 21.16 -23.33
C LYS A 80 -15.36 20.88 -24.29
N MET A 81 -14.25 20.29 -23.84
CA MET A 81 -13.09 20.01 -24.67
C MET A 81 -13.41 19.07 -25.82
N THR A 82 -12.74 19.30 -26.96
CA THR A 82 -12.85 18.45 -28.16
C THR A 82 -11.49 17.95 -28.66
N GLY A 83 -10.41 18.39 -28.02
CA GLY A 83 -9.04 17.98 -28.36
C GLY A 83 -8.70 16.57 -27.94
N SER A 84 -7.78 15.93 -28.64
CA SER A 84 -7.20 14.61 -28.25
C SER A 84 -6.25 14.73 -27.06
N TYR A 85 -5.80 15.94 -26.74
CA TYR A 85 -4.95 16.27 -25.61
C TYR A 85 -5.47 17.53 -24.91
N VAL A 86 -5.12 17.69 -23.62
CA VAL A 86 -5.53 18.85 -22.83
C VAL A 86 -4.38 19.34 -21.94
N THR A 87 -4.31 20.64 -21.74
CA THR A 87 -3.41 21.32 -20.78
C THR A 87 -4.19 22.38 -20.00
N PHE A 88 -3.76 22.65 -18.77
CA PHE A 88 -4.34 23.67 -17.90
C PHE A 88 -3.34 24.81 -17.73
N ILE A 89 -3.82 26.06 -17.82
CA ILE A 89 -3.03 27.27 -17.61
C ILE A 89 -3.79 28.16 -16.63
N ASP A 90 -3.16 28.52 -15.53
CA ASP A 90 -3.75 29.46 -14.58
C ASP A 90 -3.70 30.88 -15.16
N SER A 91 -4.76 31.65 -15.00
CA SER A 91 -5.00 32.90 -15.73
C SER A 91 -4.13 34.09 -15.30
N ASP A 92 -3.41 33.97 -14.19
CA ASP A 92 -2.39 34.92 -13.72
C ASP A 92 -0.94 34.54 -14.13
N ASP A 93 -0.77 33.40 -14.81
CA ASP A 93 0.49 32.87 -15.32
C ASP A 93 0.62 33.05 -16.84
N TRP A 94 1.75 32.65 -17.43
CA TRP A 94 1.94 32.58 -18.87
C TRP A 94 2.87 31.44 -19.26
N VAL A 95 2.95 31.12 -20.54
CA VAL A 95 3.75 30.03 -21.08
C VAL A 95 4.70 30.48 -22.18
N GLU A 96 5.79 29.75 -22.39
CA GLU A 96 6.70 29.94 -23.50
C GLU A 96 5.99 29.71 -24.87
N LEU A 97 6.46 30.37 -25.92
CA LEU A 97 5.83 30.31 -27.27
C LEU A 97 5.82 28.88 -27.85
N ASP A 98 6.77 28.04 -27.45
CA ASP A 98 6.93 26.66 -27.91
C ASP A 98 6.40 25.62 -26.89
N TYR A 99 5.70 26.05 -25.83
CA TYR A 99 5.20 25.21 -24.74
C TYR A 99 4.38 24.02 -25.23
N VAL A 100 3.31 24.28 -25.98
CA VAL A 100 2.43 23.20 -26.47
C VAL A 100 3.14 22.31 -27.48
N GLU A 101 3.93 22.87 -28.37
CA GLU A 101 4.66 22.12 -29.42
C GLU A 101 5.67 21.15 -28.80
N ILE A 102 6.43 21.62 -27.84
CA ILE A 102 7.45 20.76 -27.14
C ILE A 102 6.76 19.64 -26.38
N LEU A 103 5.76 19.96 -25.57
CA LEU A 103 5.07 18.94 -24.78
C LEU A 103 4.39 17.89 -25.68
N TYR A 104 3.76 18.33 -26.79
CA TYR A 104 3.16 17.43 -27.76
C TYR A 104 4.20 16.56 -28.47
N LYS A 105 5.32 17.13 -28.90
CA LYS A 105 6.40 16.37 -29.52
C LYS A 105 6.91 15.27 -28.59
N LYS A 106 7.06 15.57 -27.29
CA LYS A 106 7.60 14.62 -26.32
C LYS A 106 6.59 13.55 -25.92
N ILE A 107 5.32 13.87 -25.80
CA ILE A 107 4.28 12.85 -25.51
C ILE A 107 4.19 11.82 -26.66
N ILE A 108 4.38 12.25 -27.91
CA ILE A 108 4.40 11.35 -29.07
C ILE A 108 5.70 10.56 -29.14
N GLU A 109 6.86 11.22 -29.01
CA GLU A 109 8.19 10.58 -29.08
C GLU A 109 8.33 9.44 -28.07
N TYR A 110 7.89 9.64 -26.84
CA TYR A 110 7.98 8.67 -25.77
C TYR A 110 6.76 7.76 -25.66
N GLN A 111 5.72 7.98 -26.48
CA GLN A 111 4.42 7.30 -26.34
C GLN A 111 3.88 7.40 -24.90
N ALA A 112 4.07 8.58 -24.28
CA ALA A 112 3.68 8.84 -22.91
C ALA A 112 2.17 9.16 -22.81
N ASP A 113 1.62 9.05 -21.61
CA ASP A 113 0.25 9.48 -21.32
C ASP A 113 0.20 10.93 -20.87
N ILE A 114 1.30 11.39 -20.25
CA ILE A 114 1.50 12.79 -19.82
C ILE A 114 2.93 13.22 -20.19
N SER A 115 3.09 14.43 -20.67
CA SER A 115 4.38 15.13 -20.74
C SER A 115 4.37 16.34 -19.81
N VAL A 116 5.48 16.53 -19.06
CA VAL A 116 5.63 17.55 -18.02
C VAL A 116 6.84 18.43 -18.35
N GLY A 117 6.62 19.73 -18.47
CA GLY A 117 7.68 20.73 -18.55
C GLY A 117 8.06 21.27 -17.17
N ASN A 118 9.30 21.71 -17.01
CA ASN A 118 9.69 22.47 -15.84
C ASN A 118 9.17 23.91 -15.91
N TYR A 119 9.31 24.64 -14.82
CA TYR A 119 8.83 26.00 -14.68
C TYR A 119 9.93 26.95 -14.21
N TYR A 120 9.66 28.24 -14.27
CA TYR A 120 10.39 29.27 -13.56
C TYR A 120 9.38 30.20 -12.87
N SER A 121 9.80 30.85 -11.78
CA SER A 121 8.96 31.79 -11.04
C SER A 121 9.27 33.22 -11.45
N TYR A 122 8.27 34.07 -11.47
CA TYR A 122 8.40 35.51 -11.58
C TYR A 122 7.82 36.15 -10.32
N ASN A 123 8.69 36.77 -9.53
CA ASN A 123 8.25 37.55 -8.37
C ASN A 123 7.89 38.95 -8.84
N GLU A 124 6.60 39.30 -8.74
CA GLU A 124 6.09 40.59 -9.23
C GLU A 124 6.56 41.76 -8.36
N ASP A 125 6.62 41.60 -7.06
CA ASP A 125 7.04 42.64 -6.11
C ASP A 125 8.52 43.05 -6.31
N GLU A 126 9.35 42.07 -6.71
CA GLU A 126 10.79 42.24 -6.94
C GLU A 126 11.14 42.41 -8.43
N GLU A 127 10.21 42.22 -9.33
CA GLU A 127 10.40 42.18 -10.80
C GLU A 127 11.53 41.21 -11.22
N THR A 128 11.65 40.05 -10.50
CA THR A 128 12.79 39.13 -10.62
C THR A 128 12.34 37.75 -11.06
N TYR A 129 13.12 37.11 -11.93
CA TYR A 129 12.91 35.76 -12.40
C TYR A 129 13.78 34.76 -11.59
N TYR A 130 13.19 33.69 -11.13
CA TYR A 130 13.86 32.57 -10.45
C TYR A 130 13.75 31.32 -11.29
N PHE A 131 14.87 30.85 -11.84
CA PHE A 131 14.92 29.66 -12.68
C PHE A 131 15.19 28.42 -11.81
N HIS A 132 14.29 27.46 -11.87
CA HIS A 132 14.36 26.21 -11.12
C HIS A 132 14.98 25.07 -11.96
N ILE A 133 15.98 25.41 -12.76
CA ILE A 133 16.74 24.48 -13.59
C ILE A 133 18.10 24.30 -12.92
N TYR A 134 18.36 23.10 -12.42
CA TYR A 134 19.63 22.75 -11.80
C TYR A 134 20.52 22.02 -12.78
N GLY A 135 21.75 22.47 -12.93
CA GLY A 135 22.76 21.93 -13.81
C GLY A 135 22.78 22.56 -15.22
N ASP A 136 23.92 22.43 -15.89
CA ASP A 136 24.19 23.08 -17.18
C ASP A 136 23.58 22.31 -18.38
N SER A 137 22.81 21.24 -18.14
CA SER A 137 22.32 20.39 -19.20
C SER A 137 20.82 20.14 -19.14
N TYR A 138 20.18 20.29 -20.31
CA TYR A 138 18.86 19.75 -20.55
C TYR A 138 18.86 18.22 -20.41
N TYR A 139 17.84 17.68 -19.71
CA TYR A 139 17.60 16.23 -19.65
C TYR A 139 16.11 15.91 -19.69
N GLU A 140 15.83 14.68 -20.08
CA GLU A 140 14.49 14.11 -20.09
C GLU A 140 14.47 12.87 -19.20
N LYS A 141 13.41 12.66 -18.44
CA LYS A 141 13.26 11.49 -17.57
C LYS A 141 11.88 10.88 -17.75
N VAL A 142 11.86 9.58 -17.92
CA VAL A 142 10.61 8.82 -18.04
C VAL A 142 10.30 8.15 -16.71
N TYR A 143 9.06 8.28 -16.29
CA TYR A 143 8.52 7.64 -15.10
C TYR A 143 7.37 6.72 -15.48
N ASP A 144 7.26 5.60 -14.79
CA ASP A 144 6.05 4.80 -14.70
C ASP A 144 5.21 5.24 -13.47
N ASN A 145 4.09 4.58 -13.27
CA ASN A 145 3.17 4.86 -12.17
C ASN A 145 3.73 4.57 -10.76
N ILE A 146 4.85 3.85 -10.66
CA ILE A 146 5.55 3.58 -9.39
C ILE A 146 6.63 4.62 -9.15
N SER A 147 7.56 4.74 -10.10
CA SER A 147 8.73 5.59 -9.98
C SER A 147 8.40 7.07 -9.88
N ILE A 148 7.24 7.52 -10.41
CA ILE A 148 6.82 8.90 -10.24
C ILE A 148 6.55 9.25 -8.77
N PHE A 149 5.91 8.36 -8.00
CA PHE A 149 5.66 8.59 -6.58
C PHE A 149 6.94 8.59 -5.75
N GLU A 150 7.92 7.76 -6.10
CA GLU A 150 9.23 7.75 -5.45
C GLU A 150 10.01 9.04 -5.64
N ASN A 151 9.75 9.75 -6.76
CA ASN A 151 10.46 10.97 -7.15
C ASN A 151 9.71 12.28 -6.85
N LEU A 152 8.45 12.23 -6.36
CA LEU A 152 7.67 13.42 -6.01
C LEU A 152 8.30 14.29 -4.91
N TYR A 153 9.22 13.73 -4.10
CA TYR A 153 9.77 14.38 -2.92
C TYR A 153 11.30 14.50 -2.93
N GLU A 154 11.93 14.48 -4.10
CA GLU A 154 13.36 14.77 -4.18
C GLU A 154 13.60 16.28 -3.99
N PRO A 155 14.07 16.73 -2.80
CA PRO A 155 14.14 18.17 -2.46
C PRO A 155 15.17 18.93 -3.30
N GLN A 156 16.15 18.21 -3.86
CA GLN A 156 17.33 18.82 -4.49
C GLN A 156 17.06 19.39 -5.88
N GLU A 157 15.94 19.09 -6.51
CA GLU A 157 15.71 19.46 -7.91
C GLU A 157 14.44 20.30 -8.15
N MET A 158 13.72 20.72 -7.10
CA MET A 158 12.41 21.44 -7.16
C MET A 158 11.41 20.91 -8.22
N LYS A 159 11.68 19.75 -8.79
CA LYS A 159 10.81 19.02 -9.74
C LYS A 159 9.45 18.74 -9.13
N SER A 160 9.41 18.58 -7.81
CA SER A 160 8.20 18.22 -7.08
C SER A 160 7.06 19.18 -7.39
N PHE A 161 7.33 20.48 -7.51
CA PHE A 161 6.27 21.45 -7.78
C PHE A 161 5.68 21.30 -9.19
N ALA A 162 6.50 21.12 -10.23
CA ALA A 162 6.02 20.83 -11.58
C ALA A 162 5.26 19.50 -11.66
N LEU A 163 5.64 18.49 -10.86
CA LEU A 163 4.96 17.20 -10.81
C LEU A 163 3.65 17.25 -10.00
N ILE A 164 3.55 18.12 -8.98
CA ILE A 164 2.36 18.22 -8.11
C ILE A 164 1.28 19.14 -8.70
N SER A 165 1.63 20.18 -9.46
CA SER A 165 0.67 21.12 -10.07
C SER A 165 -0.14 20.49 -11.19
N ALA A 166 -1.35 20.97 -11.49
CA ALA A 166 -2.11 20.56 -12.67
C ALA A 166 -1.59 21.22 -13.95
N TRP A 167 -1.03 22.41 -13.86
CA TRP A 167 -0.42 23.15 -14.98
C TRP A 167 0.98 22.61 -15.35
N GLY A 168 1.54 23.14 -16.44
CA GLY A 168 2.87 22.77 -16.93
C GLY A 168 2.92 21.37 -17.57
N LYS A 169 1.78 20.80 -17.91
CA LYS A 169 1.63 19.43 -18.42
C LYS A 169 0.72 19.38 -19.64
N LEU A 170 0.96 18.38 -20.49
CA LEU A 170 0.05 17.98 -21.54
C LEU A 170 -0.41 16.54 -21.26
N TYR A 171 -1.71 16.34 -21.21
CA TYR A 171 -2.37 15.09 -20.89
C TYR A 171 -3.08 14.52 -22.11
N LYS A 172 -3.15 13.18 -22.25
CA LYS A 172 -4.12 12.56 -23.16
C LYS A 172 -5.53 12.85 -22.68
N ALA A 173 -6.41 13.35 -23.52
CA ALA A 173 -7.78 13.73 -23.16
C ALA A 173 -8.60 12.56 -22.56
N LYS A 174 -8.38 11.32 -23.04
CA LYS A 174 -9.03 10.11 -22.53
C LYS A 174 -8.87 9.86 -21.04
N LEU A 175 -7.84 10.42 -20.39
CA LEU A 175 -7.64 10.31 -18.95
C LEU A 175 -8.77 11.01 -18.17
N PHE A 176 -9.42 11.96 -18.80
CA PHE A 176 -10.51 12.73 -18.22
C PHE A 176 -11.91 12.16 -18.53
N ASP A 177 -12.01 11.01 -19.17
CA ASP A 177 -13.30 10.35 -19.37
C ASP A 177 -13.94 9.99 -18.03
N TYR A 178 -13.11 9.68 -17.00
CA TYR A 178 -13.53 9.28 -15.66
C TYR A 178 -12.85 10.06 -14.51
N LEU A 179 -11.87 10.92 -14.77
CA LEU A 179 -11.22 11.75 -13.75
C LEU A 179 -11.71 13.19 -13.81
N ARG A 180 -11.98 13.77 -12.64
CA ARG A 180 -12.37 15.17 -12.47
C ARG A 180 -11.64 15.76 -11.27
N PHE A 181 -11.55 17.08 -11.24
CA PHE A 181 -11.09 17.81 -10.06
C PHE A 181 -12.17 17.79 -8.96
N ASP A 182 -11.78 17.56 -7.72
CA ASP A 182 -12.70 17.53 -6.59
C ASP A 182 -13.21 18.95 -6.28
N LYS A 183 -14.52 19.18 -6.38
CA LYS A 183 -15.13 20.49 -6.12
C LYS A 183 -15.01 20.89 -4.66
N GLY A 184 -14.75 22.17 -4.40
CA GLY A 184 -14.69 22.75 -3.04
C GLY A 184 -13.46 22.39 -2.23
N LYS A 185 -12.51 21.62 -2.77
CA LYS A 185 -11.23 21.31 -2.14
C LYS A 185 -10.24 22.47 -2.37
N LEU A 186 -9.51 22.83 -1.33
CA LEU A 186 -8.32 23.68 -1.44
C LEU A 186 -7.11 22.81 -1.73
N GLY A 187 -6.17 23.30 -2.59
CA GLY A 187 -5.03 22.51 -3.01
C GLY A 187 -5.44 21.30 -3.84
N GLU A 188 -6.41 21.49 -4.71
CA GLU A 188 -7.04 20.48 -5.57
C GLU A 188 -6.05 19.66 -6.36
N ASP A 189 -4.92 20.26 -6.75
CA ASP A 189 -3.81 19.61 -7.44
C ASP A 189 -3.24 18.43 -6.67
N GLY A 190 -3.14 18.55 -5.33
CA GLY A 190 -2.67 17.49 -4.46
C GLY A 190 -3.57 16.25 -4.48
N TYR A 191 -4.89 16.45 -4.58
CA TYR A 191 -5.86 15.36 -4.70
C TYR A 191 -5.94 14.79 -6.12
N PHE A 192 -5.84 15.64 -7.12
CA PHE A 192 -5.96 15.26 -8.51
C PHE A 192 -4.75 14.47 -9.02
N ASN A 193 -3.51 14.97 -8.78
CA ASN A 193 -2.32 14.37 -9.37
C ASN A 193 -2.04 12.94 -8.88
N GLN A 194 -2.39 12.60 -7.64
CA GLN A 194 -2.26 11.23 -7.17
C GLN A 194 -3.16 10.25 -7.93
N LYS A 195 -4.39 10.66 -8.26
CA LYS A 195 -5.35 9.84 -9.00
C LYS A 195 -4.91 9.65 -10.46
N ILE A 196 -4.49 10.74 -11.10
CA ILE A 196 -4.09 10.68 -12.51
C ILE A 196 -2.80 9.87 -12.70
N TYR A 197 -1.81 9.97 -11.79
CA TYR A 197 -0.58 9.19 -11.89
C TYR A 197 -0.81 7.69 -11.66
N LEU A 198 -1.77 7.30 -10.83
CA LEU A 198 -2.17 5.90 -10.69
C LEU A 198 -2.88 5.34 -11.94
N SER A 199 -3.40 6.23 -12.80
CA SER A 199 -4.18 5.88 -14.00
C SER A 199 -3.36 5.84 -15.30
N VAL A 200 -2.04 6.11 -15.23
CA VAL A 200 -1.17 6.19 -16.40
C VAL A 200 -0.02 5.18 -16.33
N ASN A 201 0.48 4.79 -17.49
CA ASN A 201 1.62 3.88 -17.59
C ASN A 201 2.95 4.62 -17.77
N LYS A 202 2.93 5.82 -18.35
CA LYS A 202 4.16 6.53 -18.68
C LYS A 202 3.99 8.04 -18.62
N VAL A 203 4.90 8.68 -17.89
CA VAL A 203 5.03 10.15 -17.80
C VAL A 203 6.44 10.54 -18.26
N VAL A 204 6.57 11.51 -19.17
CA VAL A 204 7.87 12.06 -19.55
C VAL A 204 8.02 13.47 -18.97
N TYR A 205 9.10 13.69 -18.23
CA TYR A 205 9.50 14.99 -17.66
C TYR A 205 10.65 15.59 -18.45
N LEU A 206 10.58 16.91 -18.65
CA LEU A 206 11.58 17.70 -19.35
C LEU A 206 12.13 18.78 -18.42
N ASN A 207 13.44 18.78 -18.17
CA ASN A 207 14.12 19.84 -17.43
C ASN A 207 14.27 21.11 -18.29
N LYS A 208 13.17 21.65 -18.80
CA LYS A 208 13.09 22.90 -19.57
C LYS A 208 11.99 23.78 -18.99
N GLY A 209 12.32 25.01 -18.61
CA GLY A 209 11.36 25.99 -18.11
C GLY A 209 10.43 26.42 -19.26
N LEU A 210 9.22 25.88 -19.25
CA LEU A 210 8.20 26.12 -20.26
C LEU A 210 6.99 26.89 -19.72
N TYR A 211 6.85 26.94 -18.40
CA TYR A 211 5.75 27.59 -17.69
C TYR A 211 6.29 28.66 -16.76
N ALA A 212 5.71 29.84 -16.79
CA ALA A 212 6.08 30.97 -15.95
C ALA A 212 5.04 31.14 -14.84
N TYR A 213 5.43 30.77 -13.63
CA TYR A 213 4.61 30.87 -12.42
C TYR A 213 4.77 32.25 -11.77
N ARG A 214 3.69 33.03 -11.67
CA ARG A 214 3.70 34.34 -11.03
C ARG A 214 3.54 34.25 -9.53
N GLN A 215 4.44 34.88 -8.80
CA GLN A 215 4.36 35.07 -7.34
C GLN A 215 3.99 36.51 -7.03
N ARG A 216 2.96 36.72 -6.22
CA ARG A 216 2.45 38.02 -5.83
C ARG A 216 1.98 38.06 -4.38
N SER A 217 2.00 39.23 -3.76
CA SER A 217 1.64 39.44 -2.35
C SER A 217 0.17 39.14 -2.00
N GLY A 218 -0.71 38.96 -2.96
CA GLY A 218 -2.13 38.61 -2.77
C GLY A 218 -2.51 37.17 -3.06
N SER A 219 -1.54 36.27 -3.24
CA SER A 219 -1.81 34.86 -3.56
C SER A 219 -2.52 34.12 -2.41
N ILE A 220 -3.47 33.24 -2.74
CA ILE A 220 -4.22 32.39 -1.81
C ILE A 220 -3.26 31.53 -0.94
N THR A 221 -2.08 31.22 -1.44
CA THR A 221 -1.06 30.41 -0.77
C THR A 221 -0.34 31.13 0.38
N ASN A 222 -0.46 32.45 0.49
CA ASN A 222 0.28 33.26 1.47
C ASN A 222 -0.43 33.43 2.82
N THR A 223 -1.68 32.97 2.96
CA THR A 223 -2.43 33.10 4.23
C THR A 223 -2.65 31.74 4.87
N TRP A 224 -2.03 31.51 6.03
CA TRP A 224 -2.18 30.27 6.76
C TRP A 224 -3.51 30.24 7.53
N THR A 225 -4.44 29.39 7.11
CA THR A 225 -5.77 29.22 7.73
C THR A 225 -5.97 27.76 8.15
N GLU A 226 -6.91 27.53 9.08
CA GLU A 226 -7.28 26.16 9.49
C GLU A 226 -7.73 25.30 8.28
N LYS A 227 -8.48 25.91 7.34
CA LYS A 227 -8.93 25.25 6.12
C LYS A 227 -7.75 24.84 5.23
N TRP A 228 -6.71 25.69 5.14
CA TRP A 228 -5.51 25.39 4.37
C TRP A 228 -4.64 24.30 5.03
N MET A 229 -4.49 24.36 6.37
CA MET A 229 -3.85 23.29 7.14
C MET A 229 -4.49 21.94 6.83
N HIS A 230 -5.82 21.90 6.92
CA HIS A 230 -6.58 20.66 6.70
C HIS A 230 -6.39 20.13 5.28
N ALA A 231 -6.48 20.99 4.26
CA ALA A 231 -6.37 20.61 2.87
C ALA A 231 -5.03 19.93 2.52
N LEU A 232 -3.92 20.47 3.02
CA LEU A 232 -2.58 19.91 2.76
C LEU A 232 -2.41 18.52 3.38
N VAL A 233 -2.82 18.36 4.62
CA VAL A 233 -2.68 17.10 5.36
C VAL A 233 -3.64 16.04 4.82
N ASP A 234 -4.86 16.43 4.45
CA ASP A 234 -5.86 15.52 3.88
C ASP A 234 -5.43 14.99 2.51
N ALA A 235 -4.93 15.84 1.62
CA ALA A 235 -4.45 15.39 0.31
C ALA A 235 -3.34 14.34 0.45
N MET A 236 -2.43 14.54 1.44
CA MET A 236 -1.38 13.57 1.71
C MET A 236 -1.91 12.28 2.38
N SER A 237 -2.89 12.40 3.27
CA SER A 237 -3.56 11.24 3.89
C SER A 237 -4.26 10.38 2.84
N GLU A 238 -4.97 11.00 1.89
CA GLU A 238 -5.61 10.31 0.76
C GLU A 238 -4.57 9.60 -0.09
N ARG A 239 -3.44 10.27 -0.42
CA ARG A 239 -2.34 9.67 -1.18
C ARG A 239 -1.77 8.43 -0.51
N ILE A 240 -1.44 8.52 0.79
CA ILE A 240 -0.93 7.38 1.56
C ILE A 240 -1.93 6.23 1.53
N THR A 241 -3.22 6.52 1.69
CA THR A 241 -4.27 5.50 1.63
C THR A 241 -4.35 4.82 0.26
N LEU A 242 -4.32 5.60 -0.82
CA LEU A 242 -4.35 5.07 -2.19
C LEU A 242 -3.11 4.18 -2.47
N LEU A 243 -1.91 4.68 -2.11
CA LEU A 243 -0.67 3.94 -2.32
C LEU A 243 -0.61 2.66 -1.49
N ALA A 244 -1.10 2.68 -0.23
CA ALA A 244 -1.21 1.50 0.61
C ALA A 244 -2.13 0.44 -0.01
N ASN A 245 -3.30 0.87 -0.50
CA ASN A 245 -4.25 -0.03 -1.18
C ASN A 245 -3.68 -0.66 -2.45
N MET A 246 -2.73 0.02 -3.09
CA MET A 246 -2.02 -0.49 -4.27
C MET A 246 -0.76 -1.30 -3.94
N GLY A 247 -0.40 -1.43 -2.66
CA GLY A 247 0.80 -2.14 -2.22
C GLY A 247 2.12 -1.42 -2.50
N TYR A 248 2.08 -0.08 -2.65
CA TYR A 248 3.29 0.75 -2.85
C TYR A 248 4.05 0.96 -1.55
N PRO A 249 5.40 1.10 -1.59
CA PRO A 249 6.20 1.45 -0.41
C PRO A 249 5.76 2.81 0.16
N LEU A 250 5.59 2.89 1.49
CA LEU A 250 5.09 4.10 2.15
C LEU A 250 6.15 4.91 2.91
N ASP A 251 7.35 4.38 3.11
CA ASP A 251 8.35 4.96 4.03
C ASP A 251 8.66 6.44 3.73
N LYS A 252 8.93 6.76 2.45
CA LYS A 252 9.15 8.15 2.01
C LYS A 252 7.91 9.02 2.21
N HIS A 253 6.74 8.48 1.93
CA HIS A 253 5.47 9.21 2.04
C HIS A 253 5.10 9.50 3.49
N LEU A 254 5.33 8.55 4.40
CA LEU A 254 5.14 8.73 5.85
C LEU A 254 6.13 9.75 6.42
N ALA A 255 7.39 9.74 5.97
CA ALA A 255 8.37 10.74 6.35
C ALA A 255 7.96 12.16 5.92
N VAL A 256 7.50 12.33 4.68
CA VAL A 256 6.97 13.61 4.18
C VAL A 256 5.72 14.02 4.92
N TYR A 257 4.81 13.08 5.19
CA TYR A 257 3.59 13.33 5.96
C TYR A 257 3.91 13.86 7.36
N ARG A 258 4.90 13.27 8.04
CA ARG A 258 5.40 13.76 9.33
C ARG A 258 5.90 15.20 9.22
N GLN A 259 6.73 15.48 8.21
CA GLN A 259 7.25 16.83 7.98
C GLN A 259 6.12 17.84 7.72
N MET A 260 5.12 17.46 6.93
CA MET A 260 3.94 18.31 6.67
C MET A 260 3.14 18.58 7.95
N LEU A 261 2.96 17.57 8.81
CA LEU A 261 2.32 17.77 10.13
C LEU A 261 3.13 18.73 11.00
N GLU A 262 4.46 18.58 11.07
CA GLU A 262 5.34 19.46 11.85
C GLU A 262 5.28 20.91 11.36
N VAL A 263 5.37 21.13 10.05
CA VAL A 263 5.25 22.46 9.42
C VAL A 263 3.86 23.06 9.66
N SER A 264 2.81 22.25 9.48
CA SER A 264 1.43 22.69 9.70
C SER A 264 1.17 23.10 11.15
N LEU A 265 1.69 22.33 12.11
CA LEU A 265 1.59 22.66 13.54
C LEU A 265 2.39 23.92 13.89
N ALA A 266 3.61 24.08 13.38
CA ALA A 266 4.43 25.26 13.62
C ALA A 266 3.74 26.53 13.08
N ASN A 267 3.26 26.51 11.84
CA ASN A 267 2.56 27.62 11.23
C ASN A 267 1.19 27.89 11.89
N GLY A 268 0.47 26.83 12.25
CA GLY A 268 -0.80 26.94 12.99
C GLY A 268 -0.61 27.61 14.36
N GLN A 269 0.45 27.28 15.07
CA GLN A 269 0.82 27.93 16.32
C GLN A 269 1.16 29.41 16.12
N ALA A 270 1.97 29.73 15.11
CA ALA A 270 2.32 31.11 14.77
C ALA A 270 1.07 31.95 14.37
N SER A 271 0.06 31.31 13.78
CA SER A 271 -1.20 31.92 13.35
C SER A 271 -2.30 31.89 14.45
N GLY A 272 -1.98 31.46 15.68
CA GLY A 272 -2.92 31.44 16.80
C GLY A 272 -3.97 30.32 16.76
N LEU A 273 -3.77 29.27 15.96
CA LEU A 273 -4.73 28.18 15.74
C LEU A 273 -4.59 27.01 16.74
N SER A 274 -3.71 27.09 17.74
CA SER A 274 -3.37 25.98 18.67
C SER A 274 -4.56 25.39 19.44
N ASN A 275 -5.65 26.14 19.58
CA ASN A 275 -6.85 25.68 20.29
C ASN A 275 -7.91 25.05 19.38
N THR A 276 -7.70 25.02 18.06
CA THR A 276 -8.66 24.46 17.10
C THR A 276 -8.69 22.93 17.15
N ALA A 277 -9.80 22.35 16.69
CA ALA A 277 -9.95 20.90 16.60
C ALA A 277 -8.93 20.29 15.63
N THR A 278 -8.70 20.94 14.49
CA THR A 278 -7.71 20.53 13.48
C THR A 278 -6.29 20.50 14.04
N TYR A 279 -5.90 21.50 14.82
CA TYR A 279 -4.57 21.52 15.43
C TYR A 279 -4.36 20.34 16.39
N LYS A 280 -5.34 20.06 17.27
CA LYS A 280 -5.30 18.92 18.20
C LYS A 280 -5.28 17.57 17.48
N GLU A 281 -6.04 17.44 16.41
CA GLU A 281 -6.02 16.25 15.55
C GLU A 281 -4.62 16.03 14.96
N PHE A 282 -3.96 17.08 14.48
CA PHE A 282 -2.62 16.99 13.92
C PHE A 282 -1.55 16.64 14.96
N GLU A 283 -1.66 17.16 16.18
CA GLU A 283 -0.81 16.76 17.30
C GLU A 283 -0.96 15.26 17.61
N MET A 284 -2.18 14.75 17.62
CA MET A 284 -2.44 13.32 17.81
C MET A 284 -1.85 12.49 16.65
N LYS A 285 -2.10 12.87 15.39
CA LYS A 285 -1.54 12.19 14.21
C LYS A 285 -0.02 12.16 14.24
N ARG A 286 0.63 13.29 14.57
CA ARG A 286 2.10 13.36 14.73
C ARG A 286 2.60 12.42 15.82
N THR A 287 1.91 12.35 16.96
CA THR A 287 2.29 11.48 18.08
C THR A 287 2.23 10.01 17.69
N LEU A 288 1.13 9.59 17.06
CA LEU A 288 0.94 8.22 16.57
C LEU A 288 1.99 7.85 15.51
N LEU A 289 2.26 8.76 14.57
CA LEU A 289 3.27 8.54 13.53
C LEU A 289 4.67 8.41 14.10
N ASN A 290 5.03 9.23 15.09
CA ASN A 290 6.30 9.11 15.79
C ASN A 290 6.43 7.79 16.55
N GLN A 291 5.37 7.29 17.16
CA GLN A 291 5.37 5.96 17.79
C GLN A 291 5.63 4.84 16.78
N LEU A 292 4.96 4.89 15.61
CA LEU A 292 5.21 3.92 14.53
C LEU A 292 6.65 3.96 14.03
N LEU A 293 7.21 5.14 13.81
CA LEU A 293 8.59 5.31 13.33
C LEU A 293 9.62 4.90 14.38
N ILE A 294 9.30 5.00 15.68
CA ILE A 294 10.14 4.46 16.77
C ILE A 294 10.07 2.93 16.79
N GLU A 295 8.91 2.34 16.55
CA GLU A 295 8.78 0.89 16.41
C GLU A 295 9.61 0.36 15.23
N GLU A 296 9.72 1.10 14.12
CA GLU A 296 10.56 0.76 12.97
C GLU A 296 12.09 0.87 13.25
N GLN A 297 12.51 1.66 14.25
CA GLN A 297 13.92 1.78 14.66
C GLN A 297 14.34 0.77 15.72
N LYS A 298 13.48 -0.14 16.14
CA LYS A 298 13.85 -1.21 17.06
C LYS A 298 14.92 -2.12 16.44
N GLU A 299 15.81 -2.64 17.29
CA GLU A 299 16.79 -3.64 16.92
C GLU A 299 16.07 -4.83 16.26
N LYS A 300 16.57 -5.28 15.10
CA LYS A 300 15.93 -6.35 14.34
C LYS A 300 15.89 -7.64 15.17
N LYS A 301 14.75 -8.28 15.22
CA LYS A 301 14.57 -9.58 15.87
C LYS A 301 15.29 -10.66 15.05
N ALA A 302 16.14 -11.43 15.70
CA ALA A 302 16.85 -12.54 15.07
C ALA A 302 15.97 -13.80 15.01
N ILE A 303 15.61 -14.23 13.79
CA ILE A 303 14.90 -15.49 13.54
C ILE A 303 15.80 -16.41 12.72
N VAL A 304 15.95 -17.65 13.21
CA VAL A 304 16.82 -18.65 12.60
C VAL A 304 15.99 -19.75 11.97
N LEU A 305 16.29 -20.04 10.72
CA LEU A 305 15.74 -21.17 9.96
C LEU A 305 16.90 -22.08 9.55
N ALA A 306 16.66 -23.38 9.55
CA ALA A 306 17.66 -24.36 9.12
C ALA A 306 17.06 -25.31 8.10
N ALA A 307 17.61 -25.34 6.89
CA ALA A 307 17.08 -26.16 5.80
C ALA A 307 18.12 -26.43 4.72
N ASN A 308 17.88 -27.45 3.89
CA ASN A 308 18.50 -27.60 2.57
C ASN A 308 17.56 -27.03 1.48
N TYR A 309 18.07 -26.87 0.26
CA TYR A 309 17.32 -26.26 -0.85
C TYR A 309 16.06 -27.03 -1.27
N ALA A 310 15.96 -28.32 -0.95
CA ALA A 310 14.74 -29.10 -1.19
C ALA A 310 13.52 -28.58 -0.40
N TYR A 311 13.76 -27.80 0.66
CA TYR A 311 12.72 -27.17 1.49
C TYR A 311 12.48 -25.70 1.15
N VAL A 312 12.86 -25.24 -0.03
CA VAL A 312 12.77 -23.83 -0.42
C VAL A 312 11.35 -23.25 -0.32
N GLU A 313 10.33 -24.01 -0.71
CA GLU A 313 8.92 -23.58 -0.63
C GLU A 313 8.45 -23.47 0.84
N GLN A 314 8.87 -24.41 1.70
CA GLN A 314 8.55 -24.37 3.12
C GLN A 314 9.22 -23.18 3.81
N VAL A 315 10.50 -22.97 3.55
CA VAL A 315 11.25 -21.78 4.03
C VAL A 315 10.54 -20.49 3.58
N MET A 316 10.14 -20.43 2.31
CA MET A 316 9.45 -19.27 1.77
C MET A 316 8.09 -19.04 2.46
N THR A 317 7.30 -20.09 2.66
CA THR A 317 5.99 -20.03 3.32
C THR A 317 6.13 -19.55 4.77
N THR A 318 7.09 -20.12 5.51
CA THR A 318 7.39 -19.69 6.89
C THR A 318 7.79 -18.21 6.94
N ILE A 319 8.68 -17.75 6.05
CA ILE A 319 9.10 -16.34 5.97
C ILE A 319 7.91 -15.43 5.64
N LYS A 320 7.07 -15.80 4.67
CA LYS A 320 5.87 -15.03 4.31
C LYS A 320 4.92 -14.90 5.51
N SER A 321 4.65 -16.00 6.23
CA SER A 321 3.78 -15.98 7.42
C SER A 321 4.33 -15.06 8.51
N ILE A 322 5.66 -15.06 8.73
CA ILE A 322 6.30 -14.16 9.68
C ILE A 322 6.16 -12.71 9.24
N CYS A 323 6.49 -12.39 7.98
CA CYS A 323 6.43 -11.05 7.43
C CYS A 323 4.99 -10.49 7.33
N TYR A 324 3.98 -11.36 7.31
CA TYR A 324 2.58 -10.94 7.35
C TYR A 324 2.22 -10.24 8.67
N HIS A 325 2.76 -10.73 9.79
CA HIS A 325 2.46 -10.24 11.13
C HIS A 325 3.57 -9.40 11.76
N ASN A 326 4.79 -9.42 11.19
CA ASN A 326 5.98 -8.84 11.81
C ASN A 326 6.80 -8.02 10.83
N ARG A 327 7.54 -7.03 11.35
CA ARG A 327 8.57 -6.25 10.65
C ARG A 327 9.88 -6.26 11.42
N SER A 328 10.92 -5.69 10.80
CA SER A 328 12.25 -5.52 11.42
C SER A 328 12.82 -6.86 11.88
N ILE A 329 12.81 -7.83 10.95
CA ILE A 329 13.31 -9.18 11.19
C ILE A 329 14.64 -9.37 10.48
N ARG A 330 15.61 -9.94 11.19
CA ARG A 330 16.83 -10.50 10.60
C ARG A 330 16.73 -12.01 10.59
N PHE A 331 16.49 -12.57 9.41
CA PHE A 331 16.49 -14.01 9.20
C PHE A 331 17.93 -14.51 9.04
N TYR A 332 18.26 -15.60 9.73
CA TYR A 332 19.48 -16.36 9.57
C TYR A 332 19.12 -17.72 8.98
N LEU A 333 19.49 -17.96 7.70
CA LEU A 333 19.26 -19.26 7.06
C LEU A 333 20.49 -20.10 7.14
N ILE A 334 20.50 -21.07 8.07
CA ILE A 334 21.59 -22.05 8.23
C ILE A 334 21.38 -23.15 7.20
N ASN A 335 22.32 -23.27 6.25
CA ASN A 335 22.17 -24.15 5.10
C ASN A 335 23.52 -24.60 4.55
N SER A 336 23.47 -25.57 3.58
CA SER A 336 24.66 -26.02 2.85
C SER A 336 24.61 -25.74 1.35
N ASP A 337 23.43 -25.48 0.75
CA ASP A 337 23.20 -25.58 -0.68
C ASP A 337 22.29 -24.51 -1.31
N PHE A 338 21.73 -23.58 -0.53
CA PHE A 338 20.90 -22.51 -1.08
C PHE A 338 21.70 -21.61 -2.04
N PRO A 339 21.15 -21.31 -3.24
CA PRO A 339 21.82 -20.42 -4.20
C PRO A 339 21.91 -18.98 -3.69
N ASN A 340 23.08 -18.34 -3.84
CA ASN A 340 23.26 -16.93 -3.44
C ASN A 340 22.30 -15.98 -4.19
N GLU A 341 21.99 -16.27 -5.45
CA GLU A 341 21.11 -15.43 -6.25
C GLU A 341 19.66 -15.46 -5.73
N TRP A 342 19.18 -16.61 -5.29
CA TRP A 342 17.88 -16.73 -4.63
C TRP A 342 17.81 -15.85 -3.36
N LEU A 343 18.86 -15.87 -2.53
CA LEU A 343 18.94 -15.03 -1.33
C LEU A 343 18.96 -13.53 -1.64
N LYS A 344 19.65 -13.12 -2.72
CA LYS A 344 19.65 -11.72 -3.16
C LYS A 344 18.25 -11.26 -3.61
N GLN A 345 17.54 -12.10 -4.36
CA GLN A 345 16.19 -11.80 -4.80
C GLN A 345 15.23 -11.73 -3.61
N LEU A 346 15.36 -12.64 -2.65
CA LEU A 346 14.56 -12.64 -1.43
C LEU A 346 14.84 -11.37 -0.59
N ASN A 347 16.09 -10.94 -0.44
CA ASN A 347 16.43 -9.71 0.26
C ASN A 347 15.73 -8.48 -0.33
N LYS A 348 15.68 -8.33 -1.66
CA LYS A 348 14.93 -7.22 -2.31
C LYS A 348 13.44 -7.21 -1.95
N ARG A 349 12.85 -8.38 -1.71
CA ARG A 349 11.47 -8.50 -1.27
C ARG A 349 11.31 -8.16 0.21
N LEU A 350 12.27 -8.60 1.05
CA LEU A 350 12.28 -8.39 2.50
C LEU A 350 12.55 -6.93 2.89
N GLU A 351 13.26 -6.16 2.08
CA GLU A 351 13.49 -4.73 2.28
C GLU A 351 12.19 -3.96 2.51
N LYS A 352 11.10 -4.36 1.84
CA LYS A 352 9.75 -3.78 2.02
C LYS A 352 9.17 -3.96 3.42
N PHE A 353 9.72 -4.88 4.20
CA PHE A 353 9.31 -5.21 5.58
C PHE A 353 10.37 -4.81 6.60
N ASP A 354 11.31 -3.93 6.22
CA ASP A 354 12.50 -3.60 7.03
C ASP A 354 13.25 -4.86 7.49
N SER A 355 13.20 -5.92 6.71
CA SER A 355 13.73 -7.24 7.05
C SER A 355 14.82 -7.65 6.07
N GLU A 356 15.64 -8.62 6.49
CA GLU A 356 16.76 -9.13 5.68
C GLU A 356 16.98 -10.61 5.97
N ILE A 357 17.63 -11.32 5.03
CA ILE A 357 18.07 -12.70 5.23
C ILE A 357 19.57 -12.83 5.04
N ILE A 358 20.24 -13.46 6.01
CA ILE A 358 21.68 -13.72 6.02
C ILE A 358 21.93 -15.18 5.64
N ASN A 359 22.82 -15.38 4.67
CA ASN A 359 23.27 -16.72 4.28
C ASN A 359 24.27 -17.27 5.29
N CYS A 360 23.85 -18.23 6.10
CA CYS A 360 24.66 -18.92 7.08
C CYS A 360 25.09 -20.30 6.53
N ARG A 361 26.07 -20.28 5.63
CA ARG A 361 26.51 -21.49 4.93
C ARG A 361 27.43 -22.32 5.79
N VAL A 362 27.00 -23.53 6.12
CA VAL A 362 27.80 -24.52 6.84
C VAL A 362 28.78 -25.18 5.86
N THR A 363 30.03 -25.27 6.25
CA THR A 363 31.09 -25.84 5.41
C THR A 363 31.14 -27.36 5.51
N SER A 364 31.74 -28.02 4.52
CA SER A 364 31.98 -29.47 4.54
C SER A 364 32.84 -29.89 5.74
N GLU A 365 33.77 -29.03 6.18
CA GLU A 365 34.58 -29.27 7.39
C GLU A 365 33.73 -29.30 8.66
N GLN A 366 32.80 -28.35 8.80
CA GLN A 366 31.86 -28.32 9.94
C GLN A 366 30.95 -29.55 9.95
N ILE A 367 30.47 -29.97 8.78
CA ILE A 367 29.63 -31.17 8.63
C ILE A 367 30.43 -32.43 8.98
N SER A 368 31.70 -32.52 8.58
CA SER A 368 32.54 -33.69 8.82
C SER A 368 32.86 -33.96 10.32
N ARG A 369 32.51 -32.99 11.20
CA ARG A 369 32.66 -33.18 12.69
C ARG A 369 31.64 -34.15 13.24
N TYR A 370 30.56 -34.46 12.52
CA TYR A 370 29.54 -35.44 12.92
C TYR A 370 29.92 -36.86 12.49
N LYS A 371 29.80 -37.81 13.39
CA LYS A 371 30.03 -39.25 13.17
C LYS A 371 28.69 -39.99 13.15
N THR A 372 27.78 -39.60 12.28
CA THR A 372 26.44 -40.19 12.25
C THR A 372 26.00 -40.47 10.82
N ASP A 373 25.20 -41.52 10.63
CA ASP A 373 24.56 -41.89 9.38
C ASP A 373 23.25 -41.10 9.13
N ILE A 374 22.80 -40.32 10.11
CA ILE A 374 21.63 -39.47 10.01
C ILE A 374 22.00 -38.24 9.15
N SER A 375 21.08 -37.76 8.33
CA SER A 375 21.27 -36.54 7.54
C SER A 375 21.71 -35.39 8.44
N TYR A 376 22.83 -34.75 8.10
CA TYR A 376 23.37 -33.61 8.87
C TYR A 376 22.40 -32.41 8.94
N THR A 377 21.41 -32.35 8.04
CA THR A 377 20.43 -31.25 8.01
C THR A 377 19.65 -31.09 9.29
N VAL A 378 19.40 -32.17 10.02
CA VAL A 378 18.71 -32.14 11.33
C VAL A 378 19.55 -31.46 12.42
N PHE A 379 20.89 -31.45 12.29
CA PHE A 379 21.82 -30.84 13.23
C PHE A 379 22.22 -29.40 12.90
N LEU A 380 21.74 -28.82 11.79
CA LEU A 380 22.08 -27.45 11.38
C LEU A 380 21.71 -26.41 12.45
N ARG A 381 20.66 -26.64 13.25
CA ARG A 381 20.26 -25.76 14.36
C ARG A 381 21.32 -25.62 15.46
N TYR A 382 22.30 -26.51 15.55
CA TYR A 382 23.37 -26.39 16.54
C TYR A 382 24.30 -25.21 16.30
N PHE A 383 24.39 -24.74 15.05
CA PHE A 383 25.24 -23.62 14.65
C PHE A 383 24.62 -22.23 14.89
N VAL A 384 23.52 -22.13 15.64
CA VAL A 384 22.90 -20.83 15.93
C VAL A 384 23.92 -19.88 16.56
N ALA A 385 24.66 -20.32 17.58
CA ALA A 385 25.65 -19.49 18.27
C ALA A 385 26.84 -19.06 17.39
N ASP A 386 27.14 -19.81 16.34
CA ASP A 386 28.25 -19.50 15.43
C ASP A 386 27.91 -18.40 14.41
N PHE A 387 26.62 -18.26 14.03
CA PHE A 387 26.19 -17.32 13.00
C PHE A 387 25.42 -16.11 13.50
N VAL A 388 24.59 -16.27 14.54
CA VAL A 388 23.71 -15.22 15.03
C VAL A 388 24.46 -14.20 15.86
N LYS A 389 24.28 -12.92 15.58
CA LYS A 389 25.00 -11.83 16.29
C LYS A 389 24.29 -11.40 17.55
N GLU A 390 22.97 -11.40 17.55
CA GLU A 390 22.10 -10.96 18.64
C GLU A 390 22.23 -11.88 19.86
N ASP A 391 21.98 -11.33 21.04
CA ASP A 391 22.03 -12.07 22.31
C ASP A 391 20.84 -13.01 22.51
N LYS A 392 19.74 -12.77 21.80
CA LYS A 392 18.52 -13.59 21.80
C LYS A 392 18.14 -13.94 20.38
N ALA A 393 17.76 -15.19 20.12
CA ALA A 393 17.31 -15.65 18.82
C ALA A 393 16.11 -16.59 18.94
N LEU A 394 15.20 -16.54 17.98
CA LEU A 394 14.10 -17.47 17.82
C LEU A 394 14.43 -18.46 16.70
N TYR A 395 14.67 -19.70 17.03
CA TYR A 395 14.79 -20.78 16.07
C TYR A 395 13.41 -21.34 15.73
N LEU A 396 13.15 -21.51 14.44
CA LEU A 396 11.91 -22.08 13.91
C LEU A 396 12.22 -23.18 12.88
N ASP A 397 11.55 -24.33 13.00
CA ASP A 397 11.53 -25.32 11.91
C ASP A 397 10.82 -24.75 10.67
N CYS A 398 11.04 -25.34 9.50
CA CYS A 398 10.48 -24.84 8.24
C CYS A 398 9.11 -25.47 7.88
N ASP A 399 8.59 -26.32 8.72
CA ASP A 399 7.27 -26.95 8.57
C ASP A 399 6.23 -26.37 9.51
N LEU A 400 6.29 -25.05 9.70
CA LEU A 400 5.35 -24.29 10.53
C LEU A 400 4.95 -22.96 9.83
N VAL A 401 3.88 -22.35 10.35
CA VAL A 401 3.47 -21.00 10.00
C VAL A 401 3.21 -20.18 11.26
N VAL A 402 3.54 -18.88 11.18
CA VAL A 402 3.32 -17.91 12.25
C VAL A 402 2.08 -17.09 11.93
N THR A 403 1.13 -17.02 12.85
CA THR A 403 -0.17 -16.36 12.68
C THR A 403 -0.35 -15.14 13.58
N LYS A 404 0.71 -14.73 14.29
CA LYS A 404 0.67 -13.62 15.25
C LYS A 404 1.93 -12.75 15.21
N ASN A 405 1.85 -11.60 15.89
CA ASN A 405 3.05 -10.81 16.20
C ASN A 405 3.92 -11.54 17.24
N LEU A 406 5.24 -11.49 17.08
CA LEU A 406 6.23 -12.18 17.92
C LEU A 406 6.82 -11.28 19.02
N ASP A 407 6.36 -10.05 19.20
CA ASP A 407 6.92 -9.12 20.19
C ASP A 407 6.85 -9.66 21.60
N ASP A 408 5.72 -10.25 21.98
CA ASP A 408 5.54 -10.84 23.33
C ASP A 408 6.48 -12.02 23.56
N LEU A 409 6.72 -12.84 22.53
CA LEU A 409 7.66 -13.97 22.63
C LEU A 409 9.10 -13.48 22.80
N PHE A 410 9.50 -12.43 22.05
CA PHE A 410 10.82 -11.82 22.21
C PHE A 410 10.97 -11.01 23.52
N ALA A 411 9.88 -10.57 24.15
CA ALA A 411 9.90 -9.87 25.43
C ALA A 411 10.17 -10.80 26.63
N ILE A 412 10.04 -12.12 26.46
CA ILE A 412 10.28 -13.10 27.52
C ILE A 412 11.73 -12.97 28.02
N ASP A 413 11.88 -12.77 29.33
CA ASP A 413 13.20 -12.79 29.99
C ASP A 413 13.63 -14.25 30.24
N LEU A 414 14.68 -14.67 29.56
CA LEU A 414 15.23 -16.00 29.68
C LEU A 414 16.08 -16.20 30.96
N GLN A 415 16.45 -15.12 31.65
CA GLN A 415 17.33 -15.20 32.83
C GLN A 415 18.58 -16.07 32.56
N ASP A 416 18.81 -17.09 33.41
CA ASP A 416 19.92 -18.03 33.27
C ASP A 416 19.53 -19.30 32.47
N TYR A 417 18.32 -19.34 31.88
CA TYR A 417 17.94 -20.47 31.04
C TYR A 417 18.57 -20.38 29.65
N PRO A 418 19.16 -21.50 29.17
CA PRO A 418 19.76 -21.50 27.81
C PRO A 418 18.74 -21.40 26.68
N LEU A 419 17.49 -21.80 26.93
CA LEU A 419 16.39 -21.68 25.99
C LEU A 419 15.03 -21.72 26.68
N ALA A 420 13.99 -21.29 25.94
CA ALA A 420 12.60 -21.57 26.25
C ALA A 420 11.95 -22.33 25.08
N ALA A 421 11.05 -23.28 25.42
CA ALA A 421 10.36 -24.14 24.46
C ALA A 421 9.02 -24.62 25.04
N ILE A 422 8.16 -25.22 24.22
CA ILE A 422 6.98 -25.92 24.75
C ILE A 422 7.30 -27.33 25.17
N ARG A 423 6.50 -27.83 26.09
CA ARG A 423 6.54 -29.26 26.50
C ARG A 423 6.09 -30.17 25.36
N ASP A 424 6.84 -31.21 25.08
CA ASP A 424 6.43 -32.28 24.18
C ASP A 424 5.52 -33.28 24.92
N PHE A 425 4.24 -33.21 24.72
CA PHE A 425 3.24 -34.04 25.40
C PHE A 425 3.35 -35.53 25.06
N GLY A 426 3.92 -35.87 23.90
CA GLY A 426 4.22 -37.25 23.51
C GLY A 426 5.43 -37.83 24.24
N GLY A 427 6.38 -36.98 24.65
CA GLY A 427 7.65 -37.39 25.19
C GLY A 427 7.56 -38.13 26.51
N ARG A 428 6.62 -37.77 27.39
CA ARG A 428 6.44 -38.45 28.69
C ARG A 428 6.03 -39.92 28.54
N ALA A 429 5.26 -40.23 27.51
CA ALA A 429 4.84 -41.60 27.22
C ALA A 429 6.01 -42.47 26.72
N TYR A 430 6.99 -41.88 26.02
CA TYR A 430 8.11 -42.60 25.42
C TYR A 430 9.37 -42.61 26.31
N PHE A 431 9.64 -41.49 27.01
CA PHE A 431 10.91 -41.30 27.75
C PHE A 431 10.76 -41.41 29.30
N GLY A 432 9.53 -41.48 29.82
CA GLY A 432 9.26 -41.48 31.25
C GLY A 432 9.59 -40.17 31.98
N ARG A 433 9.97 -39.14 31.27
CA ARG A 433 10.33 -37.80 31.76
C ARG A 433 9.74 -36.70 30.89
N GLU A 434 9.70 -35.49 31.41
CA GLU A 434 9.28 -34.31 30.64
C GLU A 434 10.41 -33.85 29.71
N ILE A 435 10.07 -33.66 28.47
CA ILE A 435 10.97 -33.16 27.43
C ILE A 435 10.30 -32.00 26.70
N PHE A 436 11.10 -31.14 26.04
CA PHE A 436 10.60 -30.09 25.18
C PHE A 436 10.64 -30.50 23.71
N ASN A 437 9.76 -29.88 22.90
CA ASN A 437 9.80 -29.98 21.45
C ASN A 437 10.83 -28.99 20.90
N ALA A 438 11.68 -29.44 19.98
CA ALA A 438 12.80 -28.68 19.45
C ALA A 438 12.46 -27.83 18.19
N GLY A 439 11.21 -27.82 17.72
CA GLY A 439 10.83 -27.10 16.48
C GLY A 439 10.66 -25.59 16.63
N VAL A 440 10.43 -25.11 17.88
CA VAL A 440 10.41 -23.68 18.22
C VAL A 440 11.22 -23.49 19.50
N LEU A 441 12.33 -22.75 19.40
CA LEU A 441 13.24 -22.50 20.52
C LEU A 441 13.53 -20.99 20.62
N LEU A 442 13.16 -20.37 21.72
CA LEU A 442 13.68 -19.04 22.06
C LEU A 442 15.01 -19.22 22.78
N ILE A 443 16.10 -18.85 22.15
CA ILE A 443 17.48 -19.18 22.56
C ILE A 443 18.14 -17.98 23.23
N ASN A 444 18.75 -18.19 24.40
CA ASN A 444 19.71 -17.28 25.01
C ASN A 444 21.07 -17.45 24.30
N ASN A 445 21.23 -16.74 23.19
CA ASN A 445 22.39 -16.90 22.32
C ASN A 445 23.69 -16.38 22.98
N ALA A 446 23.60 -15.39 23.87
CA ALA A 446 24.73 -14.93 24.65
C ALA A 446 25.27 -16.08 25.53
N LEU A 447 24.40 -16.79 26.22
CA LEU A 447 24.75 -17.96 27.05
C LEU A 447 25.29 -19.11 26.20
N TRP A 448 24.67 -19.37 25.02
CA TRP A 448 25.13 -20.43 24.11
C TRP A 448 26.55 -20.17 23.61
N LYS A 449 26.90 -18.92 23.30
CA LYS A 449 28.27 -18.51 22.93
C LYS A 449 29.23 -18.69 24.11
N GLN A 450 28.85 -18.16 25.28
CA GLN A 450 29.69 -18.18 26.48
C GLN A 450 30.03 -19.62 26.88
N GLU A 451 29.06 -20.52 26.80
CA GLU A 451 29.22 -21.93 27.21
C GLU A 451 29.69 -22.86 26.10
N ASN A 452 29.93 -22.35 24.89
CA ASN A 452 30.33 -23.14 23.71
C ASN A 452 29.37 -24.33 23.45
N ILE A 453 28.06 -24.01 23.44
CA ILE A 453 26.99 -25.01 23.30
C ILE A 453 27.08 -25.79 22.01
N THR A 454 27.44 -25.15 20.86
CA THR A 454 27.64 -25.85 19.60
C THR A 454 28.59 -27.04 19.73
N GLN A 455 29.73 -26.86 20.38
CA GLN A 455 30.70 -27.98 20.57
C GLN A 455 30.15 -29.06 21.48
N LYS A 456 29.51 -28.68 22.60
CA LYS A 456 28.90 -29.65 23.53
C LYS A 456 27.85 -30.52 22.83
N LEU A 457 27.01 -29.92 21.95
CA LEU A 457 25.99 -30.64 21.18
C LEU A 457 26.63 -31.60 20.15
N ILE A 458 27.70 -31.19 19.47
CA ILE A 458 28.42 -32.05 18.53
C ILE A 458 29.07 -33.24 19.26
N ASP A 459 29.73 -33.01 20.41
CA ASP A 459 30.38 -34.05 21.19
C ASP A 459 29.36 -35.05 21.72
N LEU A 460 28.24 -34.58 22.23
CA LEU A 460 27.16 -35.40 22.75
C LEU A 460 26.47 -36.20 21.62
N THR A 461 26.29 -35.60 20.43
CA THR A 461 25.78 -36.30 19.26
C THR A 461 26.72 -37.45 18.86
N ASN A 462 28.03 -37.18 18.77
CA ASN A 462 29.01 -38.22 18.42
C ASN A 462 29.10 -39.38 19.41
N GLU A 463 28.72 -39.13 20.67
CA GLU A 463 28.68 -40.16 21.71
C GLU A 463 27.38 -40.99 21.67
N TRP A 464 26.22 -40.35 21.32
CA TRP A 464 24.90 -40.93 21.54
C TRP A 464 24.06 -41.15 20.29
N HIS A 465 24.52 -40.77 19.07
CA HIS A 465 23.72 -40.77 17.83
C HIS A 465 23.08 -42.13 17.50
N ASP A 466 23.70 -43.23 17.90
CA ASP A 466 23.25 -44.60 17.66
C ASP A 466 22.31 -45.13 18.77
N LYS A 467 22.05 -44.33 19.82
CA LYS A 467 21.28 -44.70 21.02
C LYS A 467 20.07 -43.85 21.27
N VAL A 468 19.80 -42.85 20.40
CA VAL A 468 18.70 -41.92 20.56
C VAL A 468 17.66 -42.06 19.45
N ASP A 469 16.37 -42.00 19.81
CA ASP A 469 15.26 -42.23 18.86
C ASP A 469 14.81 -41.00 18.10
N GLN A 470 15.05 -39.78 18.63
CA GLN A 470 14.59 -38.52 18.07
C GLN A 470 15.74 -37.59 17.71
N ALA A 471 16.82 -38.14 17.16
CA ALA A 471 17.98 -37.38 16.61
C ALA A 471 18.38 -36.17 17.49
N ASP A 472 18.33 -34.96 16.92
CA ASP A 472 18.74 -33.73 17.58
C ASP A 472 17.84 -33.31 18.75
N GLN A 473 16.53 -33.60 18.72
CA GLN A 473 15.63 -33.31 19.84
C GLN A 473 16.04 -34.07 21.09
N SER A 474 16.44 -35.37 20.98
CA SER A 474 16.93 -36.15 22.09
C SER A 474 18.23 -35.57 22.66
N ILE A 475 19.17 -35.18 21.82
CA ILE A 475 20.46 -34.61 22.23
C ILE A 475 20.27 -33.29 22.96
N LEU A 476 19.41 -32.39 22.43
CA LEU A 476 19.07 -31.13 23.07
C LEU A 476 18.44 -31.33 24.44
N ASN A 477 17.51 -32.28 24.57
CA ASN A 477 16.85 -32.63 25.83
C ASN A 477 17.80 -33.32 26.83
N MET A 478 18.86 -33.98 26.36
CA MET A 478 19.91 -34.52 27.25
C MET A 478 20.81 -33.39 27.76
N LEU A 479 21.24 -32.47 26.91
CA LEU A 479 22.12 -31.36 27.29
C LEU A 479 21.43 -30.38 28.25
N PHE A 480 20.16 -30.09 28.01
CA PHE A 480 19.38 -29.09 28.74
C PHE A 480 18.36 -29.70 29.71
N GLU A 481 18.58 -30.92 30.19
CA GLU A 481 17.70 -31.58 31.13
C GLU A 481 17.43 -30.71 32.36
N ASN A 482 16.15 -30.39 32.63
CA ASN A 482 15.67 -29.48 33.67
C ASN A 482 16.25 -28.06 33.65
N LYS A 483 16.79 -27.63 32.51
CA LYS A 483 17.38 -26.29 32.31
C LYS A 483 16.73 -25.52 31.15
N TRP A 484 15.45 -25.55 31.02
CA TRP A 484 14.69 -24.82 30.00
C TRP A 484 13.44 -24.18 30.62
N LEU A 485 13.02 -23.05 30.04
CA LEU A 485 11.82 -22.32 30.42
C LEU A 485 10.63 -22.83 29.59
N GLU A 486 9.51 -23.15 30.24
CA GLU A 486 8.32 -23.63 29.54
C GLU A 486 7.56 -22.44 28.90
N LEU A 487 7.30 -22.52 27.60
CA LEU A 487 6.46 -21.60 26.85
C LEU A 487 5.00 -22.06 26.84
N ASP A 488 4.08 -21.11 26.67
CA ASP A 488 2.69 -21.43 26.38
C ASP A 488 2.58 -22.21 25.06
N PHE A 489 1.66 -23.17 25.01
CA PHE A 489 1.43 -24.05 23.86
C PHE A 489 1.10 -23.30 22.57
N ASP A 490 0.53 -22.10 22.67
CA ASP A 490 0.29 -21.18 21.53
C ASP A 490 1.56 -20.82 20.76
N ASN A 491 2.73 -20.86 21.39
CA ASN A 491 4.01 -20.56 20.77
C ASN A 491 4.63 -21.72 19.97
N ASN A 492 4.04 -22.90 20.01
CA ASN A 492 4.37 -24.04 19.15
C ASN A 492 3.23 -25.05 19.20
N HIS A 493 2.11 -24.73 18.56
CA HIS A 493 0.94 -25.59 18.53
C HIS A 493 1.19 -26.77 17.58
N ILE A 494 1.55 -27.91 18.15
CA ILE A 494 1.79 -29.15 17.41
C ILE A 494 0.45 -29.78 17.07
N VAL A 495 0.10 -29.80 15.80
CA VAL A 495 -1.23 -30.20 15.29
C VAL A 495 -1.66 -31.58 15.76
N ILE A 496 -0.75 -32.56 15.86
CA ILE A 496 -1.09 -33.90 16.34
C ILE A 496 -1.29 -33.99 17.86
N HIS A 497 -0.84 -32.99 18.62
CA HIS A 497 -0.90 -32.99 20.08
C HIS A 497 -2.17 -32.29 20.62
N GLU A 498 -3.04 -31.76 19.81
CA GLU A 498 -4.29 -31.06 20.23
C GLU A 498 -5.13 -31.90 21.25
N ARG A 499 -5.19 -33.21 21.01
CA ARG A 499 -5.95 -34.12 21.88
C ARG A 499 -5.37 -34.26 23.29
N PHE A 500 -4.08 -33.96 23.47
CA PHE A 500 -3.37 -34.11 24.74
C PHE A 500 -3.28 -32.82 25.53
N ALA A 501 -3.31 -31.67 24.84
CA ALA A 501 -3.07 -30.36 25.43
C ALA A 501 -4.31 -29.73 26.10
N ASN A 502 -5.54 -30.21 25.83
CA ASN A 502 -6.80 -29.57 26.23
C ASN A 502 -6.79 -28.06 25.95
N TYR A 503 -6.10 -27.68 24.87
CA TYR A 503 -5.84 -26.29 24.53
C TYR A 503 -7.15 -25.56 24.13
N ARG A 504 -7.35 -24.38 24.70
CA ARG A 504 -8.42 -23.47 24.32
C ARG A 504 -7.77 -22.17 23.86
N PHE A 505 -8.15 -21.72 22.68
CA PHE A 505 -7.67 -20.43 22.18
C PHE A 505 -8.01 -19.31 23.17
N PRO A 506 -7.11 -18.33 23.37
CA PRO A 506 -7.44 -17.10 24.06
C PRO A 506 -8.67 -16.43 23.40
N ASN A 507 -9.45 -15.72 24.19
CA ASN A 507 -10.66 -15.05 23.69
C ASN A 507 -10.36 -14.17 22.47
N GLY A 508 -11.02 -14.45 21.35
CA GLY A 508 -10.88 -13.70 20.10
C GLY A 508 -9.76 -14.15 19.17
N GLN A 509 -9.08 -15.26 19.47
CA GLN A 509 -8.06 -15.82 18.58
C GLN A 509 -8.65 -16.97 17.77
N GLU A 510 -8.53 -16.90 16.43
CA GLU A 510 -9.09 -17.88 15.50
C GLU A 510 -8.14 -19.07 15.27
N TYR A 511 -6.83 -18.80 15.26
CA TYR A 511 -5.77 -19.79 15.03
C TYR A 511 -4.72 -19.77 16.13
N PRO A 512 -4.00 -20.92 16.36
CA PRO A 512 -2.82 -20.93 17.21
C PRO A 512 -1.77 -19.95 16.73
N GLY A 513 -1.01 -19.32 17.62
CA GLY A 513 -0.01 -18.31 17.29
C GLY A 513 1.15 -18.81 16.42
N ILE A 514 1.59 -20.06 16.61
CA ILE A 514 2.54 -20.77 15.74
C ILE A 514 2.02 -22.18 15.51
N ILE A 515 1.63 -22.51 14.28
CA ILE A 515 1.11 -23.82 13.90
C ILE A 515 2.25 -24.67 13.36
N HIS A 516 2.54 -25.79 14.01
CA HIS A 516 3.63 -26.70 13.66
C HIS A 516 3.10 -28.04 13.14
N TYR A 517 3.34 -28.32 11.87
CA TYR A 517 2.86 -29.51 11.17
C TYR A 517 3.84 -30.68 11.34
N LEU A 518 3.91 -31.20 12.58
CA LEU A 518 4.73 -32.35 12.90
C LEU A 518 4.14 -33.63 12.28
N SER A 519 4.93 -34.61 11.95
CA SER A 519 4.58 -35.91 11.39
C SER A 519 4.79 -36.04 9.88
N GLU A 520 4.55 -37.24 9.37
CA GLU A 520 4.63 -37.56 7.93
C GLU A 520 3.52 -36.90 7.10
N ARG A 521 2.40 -36.48 7.75
CA ARG A 521 1.27 -35.82 7.06
C ARG A 521 1.48 -34.32 7.01
N LYS A 522 2.20 -33.86 6.00
CA LYS A 522 2.47 -32.43 5.81
C LYS A 522 1.36 -31.75 5.01
N PRO A 523 1.09 -30.45 5.23
CA PRO A 523 0.01 -29.72 4.53
C PRO A 523 0.17 -29.66 3.03
N TRP A 524 1.39 -29.75 2.49
CA TRP A 524 1.68 -29.78 1.05
C TRP A 524 1.56 -31.15 0.40
N GLN A 525 1.22 -32.22 1.14
CA GLN A 525 1.03 -33.55 0.59
C GLN A 525 -0.41 -33.77 0.10
N VAL A 526 -0.57 -34.51 -1.01
CA VAL A 526 -1.85 -34.66 -1.73
C VAL A 526 -2.97 -35.32 -0.89
N HIS A 527 -2.61 -36.13 0.12
CA HIS A 527 -3.58 -36.94 0.90
C HIS A 527 -3.74 -36.47 2.36
N ALA A 528 -3.25 -35.28 2.70
CA ALA A 528 -3.29 -34.82 4.07
C ALA A 528 -4.66 -34.19 4.43
N GLY A 529 -5.57 -34.96 4.99
CA GLY A 529 -6.67 -34.44 5.79
C GLY A 529 -6.12 -33.93 7.12
N GLN A 530 -5.46 -32.78 7.15
CA GLN A 530 -4.81 -32.21 8.33
C GLN A 530 -5.46 -30.90 8.74
N THR A 531 -5.64 -30.71 10.04
CA THR A 531 -6.13 -29.46 10.62
C THR A 531 -5.22 -28.30 10.22
N TYR A 532 -5.76 -27.15 9.94
CA TYR A 532 -5.06 -25.93 9.51
C TYR A 532 -4.23 -26.05 8.20
N ARG A 533 -4.57 -27.01 7.34
CA ARG A 533 -3.91 -27.17 6.05
C ARG A 533 -4.10 -25.94 5.16
N ASP A 534 -5.29 -25.38 5.17
CA ASP A 534 -5.71 -24.16 4.48
C ASP A 534 -4.87 -22.94 4.91
N VAL A 535 -4.53 -22.82 6.20
CA VAL A 535 -3.69 -21.74 6.72
C VAL A 535 -2.27 -21.79 6.14
N TRP A 536 -1.70 -23.00 5.97
CA TRP A 536 -0.39 -23.12 5.31
C TRP A 536 -0.45 -22.69 3.85
N TRP A 537 -1.47 -23.13 3.11
CA TRP A 537 -1.65 -22.77 1.69
C TRP A 537 -1.95 -21.30 1.51
N TYR A 538 -2.65 -20.68 2.44
CA TYR A 538 -2.88 -19.24 2.44
C TYR A 538 -1.57 -18.44 2.36
N TYR A 539 -0.59 -18.74 3.23
CA TYR A 539 0.71 -18.06 3.19
C TYR A 539 1.58 -18.52 2.01
N HIS A 540 1.49 -19.78 1.61
CA HIS A 540 2.21 -20.31 0.46
C HIS A 540 1.86 -19.57 -0.83
N ASP A 541 0.58 -19.46 -1.14
CA ASP A 541 0.06 -18.88 -2.39
C ASP A 541 0.08 -17.35 -2.38
N MET A 542 0.24 -16.70 -1.23
CA MET A 542 0.23 -15.25 -1.10
C MET A 542 1.37 -14.59 -1.89
N GLU A 543 1.02 -13.60 -2.69
CA GLU A 543 2.00 -12.80 -3.41
C GLU A 543 2.68 -11.77 -2.49
N TRP A 544 3.96 -11.45 -2.76
CA TRP A 544 4.72 -10.48 -1.96
C TRP A 544 4.12 -9.07 -1.98
N THR A 545 3.48 -8.69 -3.06
CA THR A 545 2.76 -7.41 -3.20
C THR A 545 1.54 -7.34 -2.30
N GLU A 546 0.82 -8.44 -2.18
CA GLU A 546 -0.33 -8.58 -1.30
C GLU A 546 0.06 -8.54 0.18
N LEU A 547 1.12 -9.26 0.53
CA LEU A 547 1.69 -9.27 1.88
C LEU A 547 2.10 -7.85 2.33
N GLY A 548 2.74 -7.07 1.45
CA GLY A 548 3.07 -5.66 1.70
C GLY A 548 1.85 -4.78 1.91
N LYS A 549 0.80 -4.98 1.12
CA LYS A 549 -0.45 -4.25 1.18
C LYS A 549 -1.17 -4.44 2.53
N ASN A 550 -1.33 -5.67 2.98
CA ASN A 550 -2.00 -5.98 4.25
C ASN A 550 -1.27 -5.33 5.44
N HIS A 551 0.06 -5.33 5.40
CA HIS A 551 0.86 -4.69 6.43
C HIS A 551 0.65 -3.16 6.46
N HIS A 552 0.65 -2.49 5.31
CA HIS A 552 0.39 -1.06 5.22
C HIS A 552 -1.01 -0.69 5.70
N LEU A 553 -2.03 -1.49 5.37
CA LEU A 553 -3.39 -1.27 5.85
C LEU A 553 -3.48 -1.34 7.39
N HIS A 554 -2.77 -2.26 8.02
CA HIS A 554 -2.71 -2.33 9.48
C HIS A 554 -2.06 -1.08 10.10
N SER A 555 -0.96 -0.59 9.52
CA SER A 555 -0.31 0.65 9.95
C SER A 555 -1.23 1.87 9.79
N LEU A 556 -1.97 1.95 8.69
CA LEU A 556 -2.94 3.04 8.45
C LEU A 556 -4.11 3.00 9.45
N LYS A 557 -4.60 1.82 9.84
CA LYS A 557 -5.61 1.68 10.89
C LYS A 557 -5.11 2.26 12.21
N LYS A 558 -3.86 1.95 12.60
CA LYS A 558 -3.23 2.50 13.81
C LYS A 558 -3.10 4.02 13.79
N LEU A 559 -2.81 4.61 12.62
CA LEU A 559 -2.66 6.06 12.45
C LEU A 559 -3.97 6.82 12.36
N HIS A 560 -5.13 6.15 12.39
CA HIS A 560 -6.43 6.76 12.11
C HIS A 560 -6.45 7.54 10.77
N LEU A 561 -5.63 7.12 9.81
CA LEU A 561 -5.57 7.67 8.46
C LEU A 561 -6.65 7.09 7.54
N TYR A 562 -7.53 6.25 8.07
CA TYR A 562 -8.67 5.74 7.33
C TYR A 562 -9.58 6.92 6.96
N PRO A 563 -9.82 7.12 5.67
CA PRO A 563 -10.57 8.26 5.23
C PRO A 563 -12.04 8.12 5.62
N VAL A 564 -12.69 9.26 5.62
CA VAL A 564 -14.13 9.49 5.59
C VAL A 564 -14.95 8.25 6.02
N LYS A 565 -15.53 8.29 7.21
CA LYS A 565 -16.60 7.33 7.58
C LYS A 565 -17.76 7.55 6.62
N PHE A 566 -17.84 6.71 5.62
CA PHE A 566 -19.05 6.64 4.82
C PHE A 566 -20.18 6.07 5.70
N PRO A 567 -21.31 6.76 5.81
CA PRO A 567 -22.43 6.28 6.63
C PRO A 567 -23.03 4.99 6.05
N PHE A 568 -22.83 4.75 4.76
CA PHE A 568 -23.38 3.61 4.02
C PHE A 568 -22.32 2.95 3.14
N SER A 569 -22.27 1.61 3.19
CA SER A 569 -21.30 0.81 2.43
C SER A 569 -21.97 -0.30 1.66
N CYS A 570 -21.58 -0.45 0.40
CA CYS A 570 -21.97 -1.56 -0.46
C CYS A 570 -20.85 -2.59 -0.56
N LEU A 571 -21.16 -3.86 -0.45
CA LEU A 571 -20.24 -4.96 -0.77
C LEU A 571 -20.47 -5.42 -2.21
N ILE A 572 -19.38 -5.60 -2.95
CA ILE A 572 -19.36 -6.31 -4.24
C ILE A 572 -18.38 -7.48 -4.05
N TYR A 573 -18.90 -8.69 -4.13
CA TYR A 573 -18.08 -9.88 -4.06
C TYR A 573 -17.91 -10.45 -5.46
N THR A 574 -16.67 -10.62 -5.92
CA THR A 574 -16.43 -10.96 -7.32
C THR A 574 -15.35 -12.00 -7.54
N ALA A 575 -15.66 -13.00 -8.36
CA ALA A 575 -14.72 -13.96 -8.94
C ALA A 575 -14.34 -13.58 -10.39
N SER A 576 -14.66 -12.37 -10.83
CA SER A 576 -14.34 -11.84 -12.17
C SER A 576 -13.85 -10.41 -12.08
N ASP A 577 -13.04 -9.98 -13.02
CA ASP A 577 -12.66 -8.58 -13.19
C ASP A 577 -13.68 -7.75 -13.99
N GLN A 578 -14.77 -8.40 -14.43
CA GLN A 578 -15.87 -7.76 -15.13
C GLN A 578 -17.05 -7.55 -14.18
N ILE A 579 -17.37 -6.30 -13.91
CA ILE A 579 -18.44 -5.88 -13.01
C ILE A 579 -19.34 -4.91 -13.78
N GLU A 580 -20.65 -5.25 -13.86
CA GLU A 580 -21.62 -4.48 -14.64
C GLU A 580 -21.87 -3.11 -14.06
N GLN A 581 -21.82 -2.06 -14.90
CA GLN A 581 -22.13 -0.66 -14.55
C GLN A 581 -21.39 -0.10 -13.32
N LEU A 582 -20.29 -0.74 -12.85
CA LEU A 582 -19.61 -0.36 -11.62
C LEU A 582 -19.15 1.10 -11.62
N GLU A 583 -18.55 1.55 -12.71
CA GLU A 583 -18.04 2.91 -12.82
C GLU A 583 -19.17 3.95 -12.75
N THR A 584 -20.29 3.68 -13.44
CA THR A 584 -21.48 4.53 -13.39
C THR A 584 -22.01 4.68 -11.97
N LEU A 585 -22.05 3.57 -11.21
CA LEU A 585 -22.50 3.57 -9.81
C LEU A 585 -21.55 4.35 -8.91
N ILE A 586 -20.23 4.12 -9.01
CA ILE A 586 -19.21 4.80 -8.22
C ILE A 586 -19.25 6.31 -8.39
N VAL A 587 -19.31 6.77 -9.65
CA VAL A 587 -19.31 8.20 -9.99
C VAL A 587 -20.60 8.89 -9.55
N ALA A 588 -21.74 8.19 -9.70
CA ALA A 588 -23.05 8.74 -9.32
C ALA A 588 -23.31 8.78 -7.81
N LEU A 589 -22.57 7.97 -7.02
CA LEU A 589 -22.79 7.78 -5.58
C LEU A 589 -21.52 8.07 -4.76
N PRO A 590 -20.98 9.28 -4.81
CA PRO A 590 -19.73 9.62 -4.11
C PRO A 590 -19.87 9.55 -2.58
N GLU A 591 -21.09 9.56 -2.05
CA GLU A 591 -21.43 9.42 -0.62
C GLU A 591 -21.50 7.97 -0.13
N VAL A 592 -21.43 6.99 -1.04
CA VAL A 592 -21.52 5.55 -0.73
C VAL A 592 -20.15 4.90 -0.86
N GLN A 593 -19.76 4.11 0.13
CA GLN A 593 -18.53 3.32 0.04
C GLN A 593 -18.76 2.03 -0.72
N PHE A 594 -17.96 1.79 -1.74
CA PHE A 594 -17.92 0.53 -2.49
C PHE A 594 -16.75 -0.32 -2.02
N LYS A 595 -17.05 -1.44 -1.37
CA LYS A 595 -16.08 -2.44 -0.94
C LYS A 595 -16.11 -3.61 -1.92
N ILE A 596 -15.04 -3.77 -2.69
CA ILE A 596 -14.92 -4.82 -3.72
C ILE A 596 -14.03 -5.93 -3.18
N ALA A 597 -14.61 -7.08 -2.83
CA ALA A 597 -13.88 -8.27 -2.43
C ALA A 597 -13.65 -9.15 -3.67
N ALA A 598 -12.41 -9.11 -4.20
CA ALA A 598 -12.04 -9.81 -5.42
C ALA A 598 -11.34 -11.14 -5.09
N ARG A 599 -11.94 -12.26 -5.48
CA ARG A 599 -11.37 -13.63 -5.42
C ARG A 599 -10.53 -13.98 -6.64
N VAL A 600 -10.24 -13.01 -7.48
CA VAL A 600 -9.38 -13.14 -8.64
C VAL A 600 -8.12 -12.27 -8.44
N ILE A 601 -7.11 -12.53 -9.25
CA ILE A 601 -5.98 -11.60 -9.35
C ILE A 601 -6.54 -10.24 -9.77
N VAL A 602 -6.29 -9.22 -8.96
CA VAL A 602 -6.75 -7.86 -9.25
C VAL A 602 -6.03 -7.36 -10.49
N SER A 603 -6.74 -7.37 -11.61
CA SER A 603 -6.27 -6.87 -12.90
C SER A 603 -6.27 -5.33 -12.95
N GLU A 604 -5.71 -4.76 -14.02
CA GLU A 604 -5.84 -3.32 -14.30
C GLU A 604 -7.30 -2.86 -14.35
N ASN A 605 -8.22 -3.73 -14.79
CA ASN A 605 -9.65 -3.44 -14.86
C ASN A 605 -10.26 -3.17 -13.47
N LEU A 606 -9.82 -3.86 -12.43
CA LEU A 606 -10.30 -3.62 -11.06
C LEU A 606 -9.46 -2.58 -10.33
N SER A 607 -8.13 -2.60 -10.51
CA SER A 607 -7.23 -1.69 -9.80
C SER A 607 -7.46 -0.22 -10.17
N ARG A 608 -7.96 0.06 -11.38
CA ARG A 608 -8.30 1.43 -11.82
C ARG A 608 -9.35 2.10 -10.91
N PHE A 609 -10.22 1.33 -10.26
CA PHE A 609 -11.28 1.89 -9.42
C PHE A 609 -10.77 2.40 -8.06
N VAL A 610 -9.56 2.04 -7.62
CA VAL A 610 -9.00 2.54 -6.34
C VAL A 610 -8.66 4.04 -6.38
N VAL A 611 -8.68 4.66 -7.56
CA VAL A 611 -8.54 6.12 -7.70
C VAL A 611 -9.75 6.90 -7.16
N TYR A 612 -10.90 6.23 -7.02
CA TYR A 612 -12.09 6.84 -6.44
C TYR A 612 -12.04 6.77 -4.91
N PRO A 613 -12.22 7.90 -4.20
CA PRO A 613 -12.08 7.97 -2.74
C PRO A 613 -13.10 7.12 -1.98
N ASN A 614 -14.21 6.79 -2.62
CA ASN A 614 -15.29 5.96 -2.10
C ASN A 614 -15.18 4.47 -2.49
N VAL A 615 -14.03 4.02 -3.00
CA VAL A 615 -13.79 2.61 -3.40
C VAL A 615 -12.65 2.01 -2.60
N THR A 616 -12.87 0.80 -2.11
CA THR A 616 -11.83 -0.05 -1.52
C THR A 616 -11.86 -1.41 -2.22
N VAL A 617 -10.72 -1.84 -2.76
CA VAL A 617 -10.57 -3.16 -3.39
C VAL A 617 -9.78 -4.06 -2.44
N TYR A 618 -10.40 -5.14 -2.01
CA TYR A 618 -9.77 -6.23 -1.27
C TYR A 618 -9.35 -7.30 -2.26
N SER A 619 -8.05 -7.48 -2.43
CA SER A 619 -7.52 -8.56 -3.26
C SER A 619 -7.21 -9.76 -2.38
N GLY A 620 -7.66 -10.93 -2.76
CA GLY A 620 -7.33 -12.15 -2.05
C GLY A 620 -7.72 -13.35 -2.87
N THR A 621 -6.80 -14.25 -3.10
CA THR A 621 -7.05 -15.56 -3.68
C THR A 621 -7.63 -16.53 -2.65
N VAL A 622 -7.57 -16.16 -1.38
CA VAL A 622 -8.10 -16.94 -0.25
C VAL A 622 -8.87 -16.00 0.67
N SER A 623 -10.14 -16.27 0.92
CA SER A 623 -10.89 -15.55 1.93
C SER A 623 -10.35 -15.94 3.31
N LEU A 624 -10.07 -14.94 4.11
CA LEU A 624 -10.10 -15.11 5.54
C LEU A 624 -11.57 -15.05 5.93
N GLU A 625 -12.11 -16.09 6.53
CA GLU A 625 -13.49 -16.10 7.06
C GLU A 625 -13.78 -14.86 7.92
N GLU A 626 -12.76 -14.35 8.60
CA GLU A 626 -12.83 -13.14 9.40
C GLU A 626 -13.06 -11.89 8.53
N LEU A 627 -12.37 -11.74 7.39
CA LEU A 627 -12.58 -10.62 6.47
C LEU A 627 -13.96 -10.68 5.84
N ASP A 628 -14.41 -11.85 5.40
CA ASP A 628 -15.72 -12.05 4.82
C ASP A 628 -16.81 -11.72 5.85
N ARG A 629 -16.65 -12.15 7.10
CA ARG A 629 -17.54 -11.82 8.21
C ARG A 629 -17.56 -10.31 8.48
N GLU A 630 -16.39 -9.65 8.58
CA GLU A 630 -16.29 -8.20 8.78
C GLU A 630 -16.98 -7.45 7.64
N LEU A 631 -16.77 -7.85 6.39
CA LEU A 631 -17.39 -7.22 5.23
C LEU A 631 -18.91 -7.38 5.24
N VAL A 632 -19.40 -8.58 5.54
CA VAL A 632 -20.84 -8.83 5.65
C VAL A 632 -21.46 -8.05 6.81
N GLU A 633 -20.80 -7.99 7.96
CA GLU A 633 -21.32 -7.25 9.13
C GLU A 633 -21.34 -5.75 8.89
N THR A 634 -20.29 -5.19 8.27
CA THR A 634 -20.11 -3.74 8.13
C THR A 634 -20.79 -3.14 6.91
N CYS A 635 -21.18 -3.93 5.90
CA CYS A 635 -21.88 -3.44 4.73
C CYS A 635 -23.40 -3.52 4.91
N GLN A 636 -24.12 -2.51 4.44
CA GLN A 636 -25.57 -2.42 4.51
C GLN A 636 -26.26 -3.02 3.28
N LEU A 637 -25.54 -3.15 2.17
CA LEU A 637 -26.06 -3.56 0.87
C LEU A 637 -25.08 -4.49 0.17
N LEU A 638 -25.58 -5.55 -0.48
CA LEU A 638 -24.82 -6.36 -1.44
C LEU A 638 -25.22 -5.97 -2.88
N LEU A 639 -24.22 -5.68 -3.70
CA LEU A 639 -24.38 -5.48 -5.14
C LEU A 639 -23.92 -6.74 -5.88
N ASP A 640 -24.86 -7.55 -6.31
CA ASP A 640 -24.59 -8.78 -7.08
C ASP A 640 -24.55 -8.47 -8.59
N ILE A 641 -23.51 -7.72 -8.98
CA ILE A 641 -23.34 -7.14 -10.32
C ILE A 641 -22.12 -7.67 -11.08
N ASN A 642 -21.51 -8.76 -10.62
CA ASN A 642 -20.37 -9.40 -11.28
C ASN A 642 -20.75 -10.56 -12.18
N TYR A 643 -19.94 -10.83 -13.22
CA TYR A 643 -20.15 -11.91 -14.18
C TYR A 643 -19.52 -13.26 -13.76
N GLY A 644 -18.76 -13.30 -12.66
CA GLY A 644 -18.08 -14.50 -12.19
C GLY A 644 -18.98 -15.48 -11.42
N GLU A 645 -18.37 -16.52 -10.89
CA GLU A 645 -19.03 -17.45 -9.98
C GLU A 645 -19.58 -16.70 -8.77
N LYS A 646 -20.72 -17.17 -8.26
CA LYS A 646 -21.42 -16.54 -7.14
C LYS A 646 -21.06 -17.21 -5.83
N GLU A 647 -20.75 -16.42 -4.84
CA GLU A 647 -20.51 -16.90 -3.47
C GLU A 647 -21.83 -17.05 -2.72
N VAL A 648 -22.37 -18.25 -2.75
CA VAL A 648 -23.68 -18.58 -2.16
C VAL A 648 -23.71 -18.27 -0.66
N GLU A 649 -22.63 -18.56 0.06
CA GLU A 649 -22.54 -18.32 1.51
C GLU A 649 -22.66 -16.84 1.87
N ILE A 650 -22.08 -15.94 1.07
CA ILE A 650 -22.19 -14.47 1.27
C ILE A 650 -23.63 -14.02 1.01
N LEU A 651 -24.25 -14.53 -0.06
CA LEU A 651 -25.66 -14.25 -0.37
C LEU A 651 -26.57 -14.69 0.77
N GLU A 652 -26.41 -15.93 1.27
CA GLU A 652 -27.21 -16.48 2.38
C GLU A 652 -27.03 -15.65 3.66
N GLN A 653 -25.82 -15.16 3.95
CA GLN A 653 -25.58 -14.30 5.11
C GLN A 653 -26.32 -12.96 4.99
N PHE A 654 -26.31 -12.30 3.82
CA PHE A 654 -27.07 -11.07 3.60
C PHE A 654 -28.59 -11.30 3.73
N ILE A 655 -29.10 -12.40 3.18
CA ILE A 655 -30.50 -12.81 3.31
C ILE A 655 -30.88 -13.07 4.77
N SER A 656 -30.06 -13.80 5.51
CA SER A 656 -30.31 -14.13 6.92
C SER A 656 -30.35 -12.89 7.82
N GLN A 657 -29.56 -11.84 7.48
CA GLN A 657 -29.53 -10.56 8.15
C GLN A 657 -30.60 -9.58 7.64
N SER A 658 -31.45 -10.00 6.69
CA SER A 658 -32.46 -9.14 6.05
C SER A 658 -31.86 -7.89 5.38
N LYS A 659 -30.65 -7.97 4.89
CA LYS A 659 -29.99 -6.89 4.17
C LYS A 659 -30.35 -6.93 2.68
N PRO A 660 -30.55 -5.77 2.02
CA PRO A 660 -30.91 -5.71 0.63
C PRO A 660 -29.80 -6.25 -0.29
N ILE A 661 -30.24 -6.86 -1.39
CA ILE A 661 -29.37 -7.34 -2.47
C ILE A 661 -29.90 -6.78 -3.78
N LEU A 662 -29.10 -6.01 -4.50
CA LEU A 662 -29.43 -5.47 -5.81
C LEU A 662 -28.59 -6.15 -6.90
N ALA A 663 -29.21 -6.44 -8.02
CA ALA A 663 -28.56 -7.11 -9.15
C ALA A 663 -29.05 -6.57 -10.49
N PHE A 664 -28.26 -6.75 -11.54
CA PHE A 664 -28.74 -6.61 -12.91
C PHE A 664 -29.24 -7.97 -13.43
N GLU A 665 -30.20 -7.95 -14.38
CA GLU A 665 -30.82 -9.17 -14.96
C GLU A 665 -29.76 -10.13 -15.53
N ASN A 666 -28.68 -9.58 -16.11
CA ASN A 666 -27.58 -10.34 -16.71
C ASN A 666 -26.50 -10.82 -15.71
N THR A 667 -26.56 -10.36 -14.47
CA THR A 667 -25.58 -10.73 -13.43
C THR A 667 -26.22 -11.38 -12.20
N LYS A 668 -27.53 -11.40 -12.08
CA LYS A 668 -28.24 -11.90 -10.89
C LYS A 668 -27.92 -13.36 -10.57
N SER A 669 -27.89 -13.68 -9.28
CA SER A 669 -27.92 -15.06 -8.80
C SER A 669 -29.32 -15.68 -8.98
N TYR A 670 -29.39 -17.00 -9.05
CA TYR A 670 -30.69 -17.70 -9.29
C TYR A 670 -31.64 -17.69 -8.08
N GLU A 671 -31.27 -17.08 -6.97
CA GLU A 671 -32.07 -17.12 -5.74
C GLU A 671 -33.12 -16.01 -5.64
N ALA A 672 -34.28 -16.36 -5.08
CA ALA A 672 -35.39 -15.46 -4.84
C ALA A 672 -35.07 -14.56 -3.62
N ASN A 673 -34.82 -13.32 -3.76
CA ASN A 673 -34.74 -12.23 -2.74
C ASN A 673 -33.84 -11.10 -3.18
N GLN A 674 -33.69 -10.90 -4.48
CA GLN A 674 -32.92 -9.81 -5.06
C GLN A 674 -33.85 -8.78 -5.71
N GLU A 675 -33.54 -7.50 -5.56
CA GLU A 675 -34.14 -6.45 -6.38
C GLU A 675 -33.37 -6.41 -7.72
N VAL A 676 -34.04 -6.76 -8.83
CA VAL A 676 -33.38 -6.94 -10.13
C VAL A 676 -33.75 -5.81 -11.10
N TYR A 677 -32.74 -5.26 -11.76
CA TYR A 677 -32.85 -4.16 -12.72
C TYR A 677 -32.35 -4.59 -14.11
N GLN A 678 -32.89 -4.00 -15.15
CA GLN A 678 -32.33 -4.15 -16.49
C GLN A 678 -31.01 -3.32 -16.54
N THR A 679 -30.07 -3.66 -17.42
CA THR A 679 -28.77 -2.97 -17.52
C THR A 679 -28.90 -1.48 -17.87
N ASP A 680 -29.95 -1.10 -18.59
CA ASP A 680 -30.30 0.28 -18.93
C ASP A 680 -31.03 1.03 -17.81
N GLN A 681 -31.43 0.35 -16.73
CA GLN A 681 -32.07 0.92 -15.55
C GLN A 681 -31.09 1.26 -14.43
N VAL A 682 -29.85 1.52 -14.75
CA VAL A 682 -28.83 1.89 -13.74
C VAL A 682 -29.23 3.11 -12.92
N SER A 683 -29.94 4.08 -13.52
CA SER A 683 -30.44 5.26 -12.84
C SER A 683 -31.48 4.94 -11.74
N GLU A 684 -32.32 3.94 -11.96
CA GLU A 684 -33.29 3.49 -10.97
C GLU A 684 -32.59 2.77 -9.80
N MET A 685 -31.56 1.96 -10.08
CA MET A 685 -30.73 1.35 -9.06
C MET A 685 -29.97 2.40 -8.21
N ILE A 686 -29.45 3.46 -8.84
CA ILE A 686 -28.80 4.59 -8.14
C ILE A 686 -29.78 5.26 -7.17
N GLU A 687 -30.99 5.58 -7.61
CA GLU A 687 -32.01 6.19 -6.72
C GLU A 687 -32.36 5.24 -5.57
N ARG A 688 -32.48 3.93 -5.84
CA ARG A 688 -32.73 2.93 -4.81
C ARG A 688 -31.64 2.89 -3.75
N ILE A 689 -30.36 2.93 -4.17
CA ILE A 689 -29.20 2.99 -3.24
C ILE A 689 -29.26 4.27 -2.39
N ARG A 690 -29.62 5.42 -2.98
CA ARG A 690 -29.82 6.67 -2.24
C ARG A 690 -30.95 6.60 -1.22
N GLU A 691 -32.03 5.91 -1.54
CA GLU A 691 -33.14 5.66 -0.61
C GLU A 691 -32.68 4.82 0.59
N LEU A 692 -31.88 3.77 0.35
CA LEU A 692 -31.33 2.90 1.39
C LEU A 692 -30.28 3.61 2.26
N ASN A 693 -29.65 4.66 1.77
CA ASN A 693 -28.66 5.48 2.49
C ASN A 693 -29.32 6.60 3.33
N ARG A 694 -30.61 6.87 3.18
CA ARG A 694 -31.38 7.85 3.99
C ARG A 694 -31.83 7.26 5.32
#